data_bc3645e77bf8057de52a165bf67b2567
#
_entry.id   bc3645e77bf8057de52a165bf67b2567
#
_cell.length_a   1.000
_cell.length_b   1.000
_cell.length_c   1.000
_cell.angle_alpha   90.00
_cell.angle_beta   90.00
_cell.angle_gamma   90.00
#
_symmetry.space_group_name_H-M   'P 1'
#
loop_
_entity.id
_entity.type
_entity.pdbx_description
1 polymer ?
#
loop_
_entity_poly.entity_id
_entity_poly.type
_entity_poly.pdbx_seq_one_letter_code
_entity_poly.pdbx_strand_id
1 'polypeptide(L)'
;MALVFAFALFVSAFLLFWVQPLAGKMLLPLLGGTPAVWNTCMLFFQALLLAGYAYALALTRWLSGLAQGVVHLALLALAALALPVALNAAAAGGVPEGASPEWWLLKTLLVTVGPPFFVLSASAPLLQGWFSRTRAETASDPYYLYAASNAGSLFALLGFPVLLEPALTLGQQSRAWASAYGALFILFAACAVFALRRARRPVGKDEVSDAVPAAAEPLSMKRRLRWVLLAFVPSSLVLGVTTHVTTDLVAVPLLWVIPLALYLLSFVIVFARGFKLPRGFMARVVPGMAVLVAMVYLSGATRPSWFLIIFHLAFLFAAALVCHGQLAEDRPAASHLAEFYLCLALGGVLGGLFNAVVAPLVFNTVAEYPLVILLASYLRPAYRKSGGTILGLRLGAKKKDESVAVGSSSVEPSGEQVEGRSEEEPVRRWDVLDLLLPLVIGLLATALIVVTRRYELTDVERAALTLGVPLFMLNHFFAPRPIRFTLGLGAVMLAVLLFAETGNRTLHASRNFYGTHRIKTNDADTLHWLEHGSTLHGKQYMDAAKRCEPVSYYHREGPLGSVFQHVRAKHEAAGSGAPLSVAVVGLGAGTTAAYSRAGEAWTFYEIDPMVVDIARNPKLFTYLSECAGVQPGITLGDARLRLREARDGAYDLIVLDAFSSDAVPAHLMTREALALYLSKLAPGGVVAFHVSNRSLQLERVAGGIAADVGVASRIFDDGRQGGDGGLDPSTWVAVARREEDFGPLASDSNWQQFDPAVYQLEVWRDDFSDILSVFRWR
;
A
#
# COMPACT_ATOMS: atom_id res chain seq x y z
N MET A 1 12.03 -31.18 -20.71
CA MET A 1 10.65 -31.21 -20.17
C MET A 1 10.49 -30.34 -18.92
N ALA A 2 11.24 -30.58 -17.84
CA ALA A 2 11.16 -29.76 -16.63
C ALA A 2 11.33 -28.24 -16.88
N LEU A 3 12.27 -27.88 -17.77
CA LEU A 3 12.48 -26.48 -18.18
C LEU A 3 11.27 -25.86 -18.89
N VAL A 4 10.52 -26.64 -19.69
CA VAL A 4 9.32 -26.13 -20.38
C VAL A 4 8.22 -25.84 -19.38
N PHE A 5 8.00 -26.69 -18.37
CA PHE A 5 7.06 -26.46 -17.29
C PHE A 5 7.48 -25.30 -16.42
N ALA A 6 8.77 -25.18 -16.07
CA ALA A 6 9.29 -24.06 -15.29
C ALA A 6 9.13 -22.74 -16.06
N PHE A 7 9.41 -22.73 -17.36
CA PHE A 7 9.26 -21.54 -18.21
C PHE A 7 7.79 -21.16 -18.40
N ALA A 8 6.89 -22.13 -18.61
CA ALA A 8 5.45 -21.87 -18.70
C ALA A 8 4.90 -21.26 -17.40
N LEU A 9 5.36 -21.78 -16.25
CA LEU A 9 5.02 -21.23 -14.94
C LEU A 9 5.57 -19.82 -14.72
N PHE A 10 6.82 -19.58 -15.11
CA PHE A 10 7.44 -18.26 -15.04
C PHE A 10 6.66 -17.26 -15.88
N VAL A 11 6.37 -17.56 -17.16
CA VAL A 11 5.62 -16.68 -18.06
C VAL A 11 4.19 -16.43 -17.56
N SER A 12 3.51 -17.49 -17.09
CA SER A 12 2.17 -17.36 -16.54
C SER A 12 2.13 -16.43 -15.34
N ALA A 13 3.08 -16.59 -14.41
CA ALA A 13 3.17 -15.73 -13.24
C ALA A 13 3.63 -14.31 -13.58
N PHE A 14 4.52 -14.16 -14.55
CA PHE A 14 4.92 -12.85 -15.09
C PHE A 14 3.73 -12.09 -15.63
N LEU A 15 2.90 -12.71 -16.47
CA LEU A 15 1.69 -12.09 -17.01
C LEU A 15 0.66 -11.74 -15.92
N LEU A 16 0.50 -12.64 -14.94
CA LEU A 16 -0.42 -12.46 -13.83
C LEU A 16 -0.06 -11.24 -12.98
N PHE A 17 1.23 -10.99 -12.77
CA PHE A 17 1.71 -9.83 -12.00
C PHE A 17 1.92 -8.56 -12.85
N TRP A 18 2.13 -8.67 -14.15
CA TRP A 18 2.18 -7.50 -15.03
C TRP A 18 0.81 -6.82 -15.17
N VAL A 19 -0.27 -7.60 -15.30
CA VAL A 19 -1.61 -7.03 -15.49
C VAL A 19 -2.14 -6.27 -14.28
N GLN A 20 -1.64 -6.56 -13.07
CA GLN A 20 -2.09 -5.89 -11.85
C GLN A 20 -1.75 -4.38 -11.84
N PRO A 21 -0.48 -3.96 -11.96
CA PRO A 21 -0.16 -2.54 -12.05
C PRO A 21 -0.69 -1.89 -13.34
N LEU A 22 -0.76 -2.62 -14.45
CA LEU A 22 -1.38 -2.13 -15.68
C LEU A 22 -2.85 -1.73 -15.46
N ALA A 23 -3.65 -2.63 -14.87
CA ALA A 23 -5.05 -2.36 -14.55
C ALA A 23 -5.18 -1.24 -13.51
N GLY A 24 -4.33 -1.24 -12.48
CA GLY A 24 -4.26 -0.16 -11.50
C GLY A 24 -4.03 1.21 -12.14
N LYS A 25 -3.07 1.33 -13.05
CA LYS A 25 -2.80 2.58 -13.78
C LYS A 25 -3.96 3.01 -14.68
N MET A 26 -4.65 2.07 -15.33
CA MET A 26 -5.83 2.39 -16.13
C MET A 26 -6.97 2.95 -15.28
N LEU A 27 -7.05 2.59 -13.99
CA LEU A 27 -8.09 3.01 -13.05
C LEU A 27 -7.76 4.30 -12.29
N LEU A 28 -6.47 4.69 -12.20
CA LEU A 28 -6.05 5.91 -11.52
C LEU A 28 -6.81 7.18 -11.98
N PRO A 29 -7.09 7.38 -13.29
CA PRO A 29 -7.83 8.54 -13.76
C PRO A 29 -9.29 8.61 -13.29
N LEU A 30 -9.83 7.53 -12.73
CA LEU A 30 -11.24 7.41 -12.38
C LEU A 30 -11.51 7.45 -10.87
N LEU A 31 -10.50 7.12 -10.06
CA LEU A 31 -10.64 6.96 -8.60
C LEU A 31 -9.55 7.68 -7.79
N GLY A 32 -8.60 8.32 -8.49
CA GLY A 32 -7.42 8.89 -7.84
C GLY A 32 -6.41 7.82 -7.38
N GLY A 33 -5.29 8.29 -6.79
CA GLY A 33 -4.17 7.45 -6.37
C GLY A 33 -4.20 7.01 -4.90
N THR A 34 -5.38 6.89 -4.28
CA THR A 34 -5.47 6.57 -2.86
C THR A 34 -5.03 5.13 -2.55
N PRO A 35 -4.47 4.85 -1.36
CA PRO A 35 -4.11 3.50 -0.93
C PRO A 35 -5.30 2.52 -0.96
N ALA A 36 -6.53 3.01 -0.75
CA ALA A 36 -7.73 2.19 -0.76
C ALA A 36 -8.04 1.61 -2.15
N VAL A 37 -7.77 2.36 -3.23
CA VAL A 37 -7.89 1.85 -4.61
C VAL A 37 -6.99 0.63 -4.79
N TRP A 38 -5.73 0.73 -4.38
CA TRP A 38 -4.79 -0.37 -4.48
C TRP A 38 -5.17 -1.55 -3.58
N ASN A 39 -5.56 -1.32 -2.33
CA ASN A 39 -5.99 -2.38 -1.41
C ASN A 39 -7.20 -3.15 -1.96
N THR A 40 -8.14 -2.44 -2.59
CA THR A 40 -9.32 -3.07 -3.24
C THR A 40 -8.91 -3.86 -4.49
N CYS A 41 -7.98 -3.33 -5.30
CA CYS A 41 -7.40 -4.10 -6.42
C CYS A 41 -6.72 -5.38 -5.92
N MET A 42 -5.93 -5.31 -4.86
CA MET A 42 -5.26 -6.48 -4.27
C MET A 42 -6.27 -7.51 -3.76
N LEU A 43 -7.32 -7.08 -3.07
CA LEU A 43 -8.42 -7.97 -2.66
C LEU A 43 -9.04 -8.69 -3.86
N PHE A 44 -9.32 -7.95 -4.94
CA PHE A 44 -9.86 -8.52 -6.18
C PHE A 44 -8.93 -9.59 -6.77
N PHE A 45 -7.64 -9.28 -6.95
CA PHE A 45 -6.68 -10.22 -7.52
C PHE A 45 -6.48 -11.45 -6.64
N GLN A 46 -6.44 -11.28 -5.32
CA GLN A 46 -6.35 -12.38 -4.37
C GLN A 46 -7.61 -13.26 -4.39
N ALA A 47 -8.80 -12.66 -4.48
CA ALA A 47 -10.07 -13.40 -4.58
C ALA A 47 -10.15 -14.22 -5.87
N LEU A 48 -9.72 -13.68 -7.01
CA LEU A 48 -9.65 -14.42 -8.27
C LEU A 48 -8.56 -15.50 -8.24
N LEU A 49 -7.44 -15.27 -7.57
CA LEU A 49 -6.40 -16.30 -7.36
C LEU A 49 -6.97 -17.47 -6.56
N LEU A 50 -7.71 -17.19 -5.48
CA LEU A 50 -8.41 -18.21 -4.69
C LEU A 50 -9.43 -18.98 -5.55
N ALA A 51 -10.24 -18.28 -6.33
CA ALA A 51 -11.22 -18.90 -7.23
C ALA A 51 -10.54 -19.78 -8.28
N GLY A 52 -9.42 -19.35 -8.87
CA GLY A 52 -8.64 -20.14 -9.82
C GLY A 52 -8.00 -21.39 -9.19
N TYR A 53 -7.54 -21.28 -7.94
CA TYR A 53 -7.02 -22.46 -7.22
C TYR A 53 -8.14 -23.45 -6.87
N ALA A 54 -9.32 -22.95 -6.48
CA ALA A 54 -10.50 -23.79 -6.27
C ALA A 54 -10.94 -24.50 -7.58
N TYR A 55 -10.93 -23.79 -8.70
CA TYR A 55 -11.18 -24.34 -10.04
C TYR A 55 -10.14 -25.43 -10.39
N ALA A 56 -8.85 -25.16 -10.18
CA ALA A 56 -7.80 -26.16 -10.43
C ALA A 56 -7.96 -27.42 -9.56
N LEU A 57 -8.33 -27.25 -8.28
CA LEU A 57 -8.65 -28.36 -7.39
C LEU A 57 -9.85 -29.18 -7.89
N ALA A 58 -10.93 -28.52 -8.28
CA ALA A 58 -12.12 -29.14 -8.84
C ALA A 58 -11.78 -29.93 -10.13
N LEU A 59 -11.03 -29.31 -11.04
CA LEU A 59 -10.59 -29.94 -12.28
C LEU A 59 -9.78 -31.22 -12.02
N THR A 60 -8.80 -31.13 -11.11
CA THR A 60 -7.91 -32.26 -10.79
C THR A 60 -8.62 -33.38 -10.04
N ARG A 61 -9.68 -33.07 -9.31
CA ARG A 61 -10.47 -34.07 -8.55
C ARG A 61 -11.51 -34.81 -9.40
N TRP A 62 -12.12 -34.11 -10.36
CA TRP A 62 -13.29 -34.64 -11.08
C TRP A 62 -13.02 -35.02 -12.52
N LEU A 63 -11.94 -34.55 -13.14
CA LEU A 63 -11.67 -34.78 -14.56
C LEU A 63 -10.40 -35.59 -14.79
N SER A 64 -10.39 -36.40 -15.88
CA SER A 64 -9.19 -37.07 -16.37
C SER A 64 -8.15 -36.07 -16.89
N GLY A 65 -6.88 -36.46 -16.95
CA GLY A 65 -5.80 -35.57 -17.40
C GLY A 65 -6.01 -34.96 -18.79
N LEU A 66 -6.61 -35.73 -19.72
CA LEU A 66 -6.97 -35.20 -21.05
C LEU A 66 -8.08 -34.14 -20.95
N ALA A 67 -9.13 -34.45 -20.19
CA ALA A 67 -10.25 -33.51 -20.01
C ALA A 67 -9.81 -32.23 -19.29
N GLN A 68 -8.91 -32.32 -18.31
CA GLN A 68 -8.28 -31.14 -17.66
C GLN A 68 -7.61 -30.24 -18.69
N GLY A 69 -6.79 -30.82 -19.60
CA GLY A 69 -6.10 -30.06 -20.65
C GLY A 69 -7.08 -29.39 -21.62
N VAL A 70 -8.06 -30.13 -22.12
CA VAL A 70 -9.05 -29.63 -23.08
C VAL A 70 -9.90 -28.49 -22.47
N VAL A 71 -10.45 -28.70 -21.27
CA VAL A 71 -11.28 -27.71 -20.60
C VAL A 71 -10.48 -26.43 -20.29
N HIS A 72 -9.26 -26.56 -19.78
CA HIS A 72 -8.44 -25.40 -19.44
C HIS A 72 -7.99 -24.61 -20.68
N LEU A 73 -7.60 -25.30 -21.78
CA LEU A 73 -7.26 -24.65 -23.05
C LEU A 73 -8.49 -23.97 -23.69
N ALA A 74 -9.68 -24.58 -23.60
CA ALA A 74 -10.90 -23.94 -24.06
C ALA A 74 -11.22 -22.67 -23.28
N LEU A 75 -11.05 -22.67 -21.96
CA LEU A 75 -11.23 -21.48 -21.13
C LEU A 75 -10.17 -20.39 -21.40
N LEU A 76 -8.89 -20.79 -21.65
CA LEU A 76 -7.86 -19.85 -22.09
C LEU A 76 -8.24 -19.18 -23.41
N ALA A 77 -8.74 -19.96 -24.38
CA ALA A 77 -9.19 -19.43 -25.67
C ALA A 77 -10.41 -18.50 -25.52
N LEU A 78 -11.37 -18.87 -24.65
CA LEU A 78 -12.55 -18.04 -24.37
C LEU A 78 -12.14 -16.72 -23.69
N ALA A 79 -11.26 -16.76 -22.70
CA ALA A 79 -10.77 -15.57 -22.02
C ALA A 79 -9.96 -14.64 -22.95
N ALA A 80 -9.35 -15.17 -24.01
CA ALA A 80 -8.65 -14.36 -25.02
C ALA A 80 -9.61 -13.42 -25.79
N LEU A 81 -10.93 -13.67 -25.80
CA LEU A 81 -11.92 -12.78 -26.42
C LEU A 81 -12.07 -11.45 -25.66
N ALA A 82 -11.62 -11.39 -24.40
CA ALA A 82 -11.58 -10.16 -23.61
C ALA A 82 -10.28 -9.33 -23.82
N LEU A 83 -9.42 -9.70 -24.75
CA LEU A 83 -8.15 -9.04 -25.03
C LEU A 83 -8.23 -8.14 -26.29
N PRO A 84 -7.42 -7.08 -26.35
CA PRO A 84 -6.51 -6.55 -25.33
C PRO A 84 -7.25 -5.96 -24.12
N VAL A 85 -6.62 -5.95 -22.94
CA VAL A 85 -7.19 -5.38 -21.70
C VAL A 85 -7.43 -3.88 -21.92
N ALA A 86 -8.68 -3.44 -21.78
CA ALA A 86 -9.07 -2.04 -21.94
C ALA A 86 -10.29 -1.73 -21.05
N LEU A 87 -10.37 -0.51 -20.56
CA LEU A 87 -11.58 -0.04 -19.87
C LEU A 87 -12.71 0.13 -20.89
N ASN A 88 -13.90 -0.37 -20.54
CA ASN A 88 -15.07 -0.19 -21.38
C ASN A 88 -15.64 1.24 -21.27
N ALA A 89 -16.47 1.63 -22.24
CA ALA A 89 -17.06 2.96 -22.28
C ALA A 89 -17.90 3.30 -21.04
N ALA A 90 -18.55 2.31 -20.41
CA ALA A 90 -19.31 2.52 -19.17
C ALA A 90 -18.40 2.82 -17.97
N ALA A 91 -17.21 2.21 -17.91
CA ALA A 91 -16.23 2.51 -16.87
C ALA A 91 -15.58 3.88 -17.09
N ALA A 92 -15.42 4.35 -18.33
CA ALA A 92 -14.80 5.63 -18.64
C ALA A 92 -15.58 6.85 -18.09
N GLY A 93 -16.87 6.68 -17.73
CA GLY A 93 -17.70 7.70 -17.07
C GLY A 93 -17.41 7.88 -15.56
N GLY A 94 -16.54 7.06 -14.97
CA GLY A 94 -16.24 7.12 -13.53
C GLY A 94 -17.31 6.49 -12.64
N VAL A 95 -17.22 6.75 -11.34
CA VAL A 95 -18.16 6.22 -10.33
C VAL A 95 -19.50 6.96 -10.45
N PRO A 96 -20.65 6.26 -10.64
CA PRO A 96 -21.96 6.90 -10.64
C PRO A 96 -22.27 7.56 -9.29
N GLU A 97 -23.07 8.62 -9.31
CA GLU A 97 -23.51 9.30 -8.08
C GLU A 97 -24.23 8.31 -7.14
N GLY A 98 -23.83 8.35 -5.86
CA GLY A 98 -24.41 7.49 -4.83
C GLY A 98 -23.94 6.03 -4.87
N ALA A 99 -23.09 5.64 -5.82
CA ALA A 99 -22.51 4.29 -5.84
C ALA A 99 -21.29 4.20 -4.94
N SER A 100 -21.10 3.02 -4.29
CA SER A 100 -19.88 2.73 -3.54
C SER A 100 -18.69 2.59 -4.51
N PRO A 101 -17.61 3.37 -4.33
CA PRO A 101 -16.41 3.27 -5.16
C PRO A 101 -15.79 1.87 -5.15
N GLU A 102 -15.80 1.18 -4.00
CA GLU A 102 -15.23 -0.16 -3.84
C GLU A 102 -15.96 -1.18 -4.72
N TRP A 103 -17.29 -1.20 -4.67
CA TRP A 103 -18.10 -2.14 -5.47
C TRP A 103 -18.03 -1.82 -6.96
N TRP A 104 -17.99 -0.55 -7.31
CA TRP A 104 -17.80 -0.13 -8.70
C TRP A 104 -16.44 -0.58 -9.23
N LEU A 105 -15.37 -0.40 -8.44
CA LEU A 105 -14.01 -0.83 -8.76
C LEU A 105 -13.94 -2.35 -8.96
N LEU A 106 -14.48 -3.14 -8.01
CA LEU A 106 -14.50 -4.60 -8.12
C LEU A 106 -15.23 -5.08 -9.37
N LYS A 107 -16.38 -4.47 -9.69
CA LYS A 107 -17.16 -4.78 -10.90
C LYS A 107 -16.39 -4.43 -12.18
N THR A 108 -15.77 -3.28 -12.21
CA THR A 108 -14.97 -2.82 -13.37
C THR A 108 -13.78 -3.75 -13.61
N LEU A 109 -13.05 -4.12 -12.58
CA LEU A 109 -11.96 -5.10 -12.67
C LEU A 109 -12.45 -6.46 -13.13
N LEU A 110 -13.62 -6.93 -12.64
CA LEU A 110 -14.18 -8.22 -13.02
C LEU A 110 -14.48 -8.28 -14.52
N VAL A 111 -14.99 -7.21 -15.09
CA VAL A 111 -15.30 -7.15 -16.53
C VAL A 111 -14.03 -6.96 -17.37
N THR A 112 -13.09 -6.14 -16.91
CA THR A 112 -11.92 -5.72 -17.69
C THR A 112 -10.82 -6.78 -17.71
N VAL A 113 -10.45 -7.33 -16.56
CA VAL A 113 -9.32 -8.27 -16.40
C VAL A 113 -9.73 -9.60 -15.78
N GLY A 114 -10.95 -9.71 -15.26
CA GLY A 114 -11.41 -10.89 -14.54
C GLY A 114 -11.24 -12.20 -15.30
N PRO A 115 -11.78 -12.35 -16.54
CA PRO A 115 -11.70 -13.61 -17.26
C PRO A 115 -10.27 -14.09 -17.52
N PRO A 116 -9.36 -13.30 -18.13
CA PRO A 116 -8.00 -13.77 -18.38
C PRO A 116 -7.21 -13.98 -17.07
N PHE A 117 -7.40 -13.15 -16.04
CA PHE A 117 -6.73 -13.31 -14.76
C PHE A 117 -7.18 -14.60 -14.04
N PHE A 118 -8.48 -14.88 -14.02
CA PHE A 118 -9.02 -16.11 -13.42
C PHE A 118 -8.39 -17.38 -14.01
N VAL A 119 -8.33 -17.46 -15.35
CA VAL A 119 -7.76 -18.66 -15.99
C VAL A 119 -6.27 -18.76 -15.77
N LEU A 120 -5.52 -17.64 -15.84
CA LEU A 120 -4.10 -17.61 -15.53
C LEU A 120 -3.80 -18.03 -14.09
N SER A 121 -4.63 -17.65 -13.14
CA SER A 121 -4.43 -17.99 -11.72
C SER A 121 -4.44 -19.50 -11.44
N ALA A 122 -5.18 -20.27 -12.24
CA ALA A 122 -5.19 -21.73 -12.13
C ALA A 122 -3.95 -22.43 -12.71
N SER A 123 -3.10 -21.71 -13.45
CA SER A 123 -1.98 -22.25 -14.18
C SER A 123 -0.96 -22.94 -13.28
N ALA A 124 -0.60 -22.33 -12.17
CA ALA A 124 0.43 -22.85 -11.27
C ALA A 124 0.06 -24.22 -10.67
N PRO A 125 -1.09 -24.40 -10.01
CA PRO A 125 -1.47 -25.71 -9.46
C PRO A 125 -1.70 -26.77 -10.54
N LEU A 126 -2.24 -26.40 -11.72
CA LEU A 126 -2.45 -27.37 -12.81
C LEU A 126 -1.15 -27.86 -13.41
N LEU A 127 -0.23 -26.97 -13.78
CA LEU A 127 1.06 -27.34 -14.36
C LEU A 127 1.91 -28.16 -13.39
N GLN A 128 1.91 -27.80 -12.10
CA GLN A 128 2.60 -28.57 -11.06
C GLN A 128 1.97 -29.96 -10.88
N GLY A 129 0.62 -30.02 -10.85
CA GLY A 129 -0.11 -31.28 -10.78
C GLY A 129 0.11 -32.20 -12.00
N TRP A 130 0.20 -31.62 -13.21
CA TRP A 130 0.54 -32.40 -14.42
C TRP A 130 2.00 -32.88 -14.40
N PHE A 131 2.92 -32.00 -13.97
CA PHE A 131 4.34 -32.37 -13.85
C PHE A 131 4.58 -33.51 -12.87
N SER A 132 3.91 -33.48 -11.70
CA SER A 132 4.05 -34.52 -10.66
C SER A 132 3.62 -35.93 -11.15
N ARG A 133 2.77 -36.00 -12.18
CA ARG A 133 2.32 -37.29 -12.80
C ARG A 133 3.23 -37.79 -13.92
N THR A 134 4.31 -37.06 -14.25
CA THR A 134 5.28 -37.48 -15.28
C THR A 134 6.35 -38.40 -14.69
N ARG A 135 7.16 -39.06 -15.59
CA ARG A 135 8.30 -39.91 -15.20
C ARG A 135 9.60 -39.12 -14.94
N ALA A 136 9.55 -37.81 -14.74
CA ALA A 136 10.75 -37.04 -14.48
C ALA A 136 11.30 -37.35 -13.08
N GLU A 137 12.60 -37.46 -12.91
CA GLU A 137 13.27 -37.70 -11.61
C GLU A 137 12.87 -36.69 -10.53
N THR A 138 12.59 -35.46 -10.93
CA THR A 138 12.18 -34.37 -10.04
C THR A 138 10.66 -34.26 -9.87
N ALA A 139 9.87 -35.18 -10.43
CA ALA A 139 8.40 -35.14 -10.35
C ALA A 139 7.86 -35.42 -8.94
N SER A 140 8.66 -36.07 -8.08
CA SER A 140 8.30 -36.37 -6.69
C SER A 140 8.28 -35.14 -5.79
N ASP A 141 9.04 -34.09 -6.15
CA ASP A 141 9.06 -32.82 -5.42
C ASP A 141 8.86 -31.62 -6.38
N PRO A 142 7.60 -31.30 -6.76
CA PRO A 142 7.29 -30.23 -7.70
C PRO A 142 7.37 -28.81 -7.08
N TYR A 143 7.63 -28.69 -5.78
CA TYR A 143 7.63 -27.38 -5.08
C TYR A 143 8.69 -26.40 -5.58
N TYR A 144 9.79 -26.87 -6.20
CA TYR A 144 10.77 -25.96 -6.82
C TYR A 144 10.17 -25.15 -8.00
N LEU A 145 9.14 -25.68 -8.64
CA LEU A 145 8.41 -24.96 -9.69
C LEU A 145 7.65 -23.76 -9.14
N TYR A 146 7.29 -23.79 -7.85
CA TYR A 146 6.71 -22.66 -7.15
C TYR A 146 7.71 -21.49 -7.02
N ALA A 147 8.99 -21.78 -6.78
CA ALA A 147 10.02 -20.75 -6.79
C ALA A 147 10.17 -20.10 -8.18
N ALA A 148 10.07 -20.87 -9.28
CA ALA A 148 10.10 -20.33 -10.64
C ALA A 148 8.89 -19.43 -10.93
N SER A 149 7.69 -19.82 -10.46
CA SER A 149 6.48 -19.00 -10.55
C SER A 149 6.65 -17.68 -9.81
N ASN A 150 7.10 -17.71 -8.55
CA ASN A 150 7.31 -16.49 -7.77
C ASN A 150 8.42 -15.59 -8.33
N ALA A 151 9.46 -16.17 -8.93
CA ALA A 151 10.48 -15.40 -9.65
C ALA A 151 9.86 -14.65 -10.83
N GLY A 152 9.00 -15.28 -11.64
CA GLY A 152 8.27 -14.61 -12.72
C GLY A 152 7.43 -13.45 -12.21
N SER A 153 6.72 -13.63 -11.10
CA SER A 153 5.95 -12.59 -10.44
C SER A 153 6.83 -11.42 -9.99
N LEU A 154 7.97 -11.71 -9.36
CA LEU A 154 8.91 -10.71 -8.87
C LEU A 154 9.53 -9.90 -10.02
N PHE A 155 9.91 -10.58 -11.13
CA PHE A 155 10.44 -9.89 -12.32
C PHE A 155 9.39 -8.99 -12.98
N ALA A 156 8.13 -9.40 -13.07
CA ALA A 156 7.06 -8.57 -13.59
C ALA A 156 6.85 -7.33 -12.72
N LEU A 157 6.80 -7.53 -11.40
CA LEU A 157 6.50 -6.49 -10.44
C LEU A 157 7.61 -5.41 -10.38
N LEU A 158 8.87 -5.82 -10.30
CA LEU A 158 10.03 -4.90 -10.27
C LEU A 158 10.32 -4.32 -11.66
N GLY A 159 10.11 -5.10 -12.71
CA GLY A 159 10.30 -4.66 -14.09
C GLY A 159 9.24 -3.66 -14.56
N PHE A 160 8.06 -3.64 -13.91
CA PHE A 160 7.01 -2.71 -14.32
C PHE A 160 7.43 -1.24 -14.20
N PRO A 161 7.80 -0.70 -13.04
CA PRO A 161 8.17 0.71 -12.91
C PRO A 161 9.50 1.06 -13.57
N VAL A 162 10.42 0.09 -13.75
CA VAL A 162 11.78 0.37 -14.26
C VAL A 162 11.90 0.19 -15.77
N LEU A 163 11.16 -0.76 -16.35
CA LEU A 163 11.29 -1.13 -17.77
C LEU A 163 10.01 -0.89 -18.57
N LEU A 164 8.84 -1.31 -18.03
CA LEU A 164 7.60 -1.32 -18.81
C LEU A 164 6.94 0.06 -18.82
N GLU A 165 6.88 0.71 -17.69
CA GLU A 165 6.24 2.02 -17.53
C GLU A 165 7.00 3.14 -18.29
N PRO A 166 8.33 3.26 -18.19
CA PRO A 166 9.05 4.29 -18.93
C PRO A 166 9.13 4.05 -20.44
N ALA A 167 9.02 2.78 -20.88
CA ALA A 167 9.23 2.43 -22.29
C ALA A 167 7.94 2.30 -23.11
N LEU A 168 6.79 2.03 -22.49
CA LEU A 168 5.56 1.64 -23.19
C LEU A 168 4.34 2.42 -22.67
N THR A 169 3.52 2.92 -23.59
CA THR A 169 2.20 3.46 -23.22
C THR A 169 1.26 2.36 -22.74
N LEU A 170 0.20 2.70 -21.99
CA LEU A 170 -0.78 1.72 -21.49
C LEU A 170 -1.38 0.88 -22.62
N GLY A 171 -1.66 1.50 -23.77
CA GLY A 171 -2.16 0.80 -24.95
C GLY A 171 -1.15 -0.18 -25.55
N GLN A 172 0.15 0.18 -25.58
CA GLN A 172 1.22 -0.72 -26.03
C GLN A 172 1.42 -1.87 -25.04
N GLN A 173 1.41 -1.58 -23.73
CA GLN A 173 1.50 -2.61 -22.69
C GLN A 173 0.35 -3.62 -22.79
N SER A 174 -0.89 -3.16 -22.98
CA SER A 174 -2.06 -4.03 -23.14
C SER A 174 -1.94 -4.95 -24.36
N ARG A 175 -1.48 -4.44 -25.51
CA ARG A 175 -1.25 -5.26 -26.73
C ARG A 175 -0.09 -6.25 -26.55
N ALA A 176 1.02 -5.82 -25.94
CA ALA A 176 2.15 -6.70 -25.64
C ALA A 176 1.74 -7.83 -24.67
N TRP A 177 0.94 -7.49 -23.65
CA TRP A 177 0.40 -8.47 -22.72
C TRP A 177 -0.52 -9.49 -23.42
N ALA A 178 -1.40 -9.04 -24.32
CA ALA A 178 -2.27 -9.89 -25.11
C ALA A 178 -1.47 -10.85 -26.03
N SER A 179 -0.41 -10.36 -26.64
CA SER A 179 0.50 -11.19 -27.47
C SER A 179 1.22 -12.25 -26.65
N ALA A 180 1.73 -11.87 -25.47
CA ALA A 180 2.38 -12.79 -24.54
C ALA A 180 1.40 -13.83 -23.96
N TYR A 181 0.13 -13.47 -23.77
CA TYR A 181 -0.94 -14.39 -23.41
C TYR A 181 -1.17 -15.44 -24.51
N GLY A 182 -1.16 -15.03 -25.80
CA GLY A 182 -1.22 -15.96 -26.92
C GLY A 182 -0.04 -16.94 -26.97
N ALA A 183 1.18 -16.45 -26.68
CA ALA A 183 2.37 -17.31 -26.58
C ALA A 183 2.24 -18.31 -25.40
N LEU A 184 1.71 -17.88 -24.25
CA LEU A 184 1.45 -18.77 -23.12
C LEU A 184 0.42 -19.83 -23.44
N PHE A 185 -0.61 -19.56 -24.22
CA PHE A 185 -1.58 -20.55 -24.69
C PHE A 185 -0.87 -21.70 -25.43
N ILE A 186 0.07 -21.37 -26.33
CA ILE A 186 0.87 -22.37 -27.06
C ILE A 186 1.74 -23.19 -26.09
N LEU A 187 2.40 -22.54 -25.12
CA LEU A 187 3.20 -23.22 -24.10
C LEU A 187 2.34 -24.16 -23.24
N PHE A 188 1.14 -23.74 -22.88
CA PHE A 188 0.20 -24.58 -22.13
C PHE A 188 -0.22 -25.81 -22.91
N ALA A 189 -0.56 -25.65 -24.20
CA ALA A 189 -0.88 -26.76 -25.10
C ALA A 189 0.30 -27.75 -25.20
N ALA A 190 1.53 -27.24 -25.33
CA ALA A 190 2.73 -28.07 -25.33
C ALA A 190 2.90 -28.85 -24.00
N CYS A 191 2.73 -28.19 -22.86
CA CYS A 191 2.79 -28.86 -21.54
C CYS A 191 1.72 -29.93 -21.39
N ALA A 192 0.49 -29.68 -21.85
CA ALA A 192 -0.61 -30.67 -21.84
C ALA A 192 -0.26 -31.92 -22.68
N VAL A 193 0.25 -31.70 -23.91
CA VAL A 193 0.69 -32.81 -24.81
C VAL A 193 1.85 -33.59 -24.18
N PHE A 194 2.85 -32.93 -23.57
CA PHE A 194 3.94 -33.60 -22.88
C PHE A 194 3.47 -34.41 -21.68
N ALA A 195 2.55 -33.85 -20.88
CA ALA A 195 1.97 -34.56 -19.74
C ALA A 195 1.23 -35.83 -20.18
N LEU A 196 0.43 -35.74 -21.26
CA LEU A 196 -0.33 -36.89 -21.81
C LEU A 196 0.57 -37.97 -22.39
N ARG A 197 1.60 -37.57 -23.18
CA ARG A 197 2.53 -38.54 -23.82
C ARG A 197 3.43 -39.27 -22.83
N ARG A 198 3.74 -38.69 -21.69
CA ARG A 198 4.63 -39.24 -20.66
C ARG A 198 3.90 -39.57 -19.35
N ALA A 199 2.58 -39.60 -19.36
CA ALA A 199 1.81 -40.15 -18.25
C ALA A 199 2.30 -41.58 -17.95
N ARG A 200 2.45 -41.91 -16.67
CA ARG A 200 2.77 -43.27 -16.25
C ARG A 200 1.70 -44.19 -16.83
N ARG A 201 2.09 -45.16 -17.68
CA ARG A 201 1.19 -46.26 -18.03
C ARG A 201 0.78 -46.94 -16.73
N PRO A 202 -0.49 -47.37 -16.58
CA PRO A 202 -0.86 -48.22 -15.46
C PRO A 202 0.15 -49.38 -15.43
N VAL A 203 0.84 -49.53 -14.32
CA VAL A 203 1.75 -50.69 -14.10
C VAL A 203 0.88 -51.94 -14.24
N GLY A 204 1.27 -52.83 -15.14
CA GLY A 204 0.61 -54.12 -15.28
C GLY A 204 0.55 -54.80 -13.92
N LYS A 205 -0.49 -55.62 -13.68
CA LYS A 205 -0.78 -56.24 -12.39
C LYS A 205 0.32 -57.14 -11.81
N ASP A 206 1.45 -57.28 -12.52
CA ASP A 206 2.51 -58.25 -12.21
C ASP A 206 3.75 -57.66 -11.49
N GLU A 207 3.80 -56.35 -11.23
CA GLU A 207 4.83 -55.73 -10.36
C GLU A 207 4.15 -55.05 -9.14
N VAL A 208 3.54 -55.90 -8.30
CA VAL A 208 3.18 -55.45 -6.94
C VAL A 208 4.45 -55.59 -6.11
N SER A 209 5.29 -54.56 -6.17
CA SER A 209 6.22 -54.24 -5.11
C SER A 209 5.38 -53.74 -3.93
N ASP A 210 5.47 -54.42 -2.79
CA ASP A 210 4.73 -54.23 -1.54
C ASP A 210 4.96 -52.86 -0.84
N ALA A 211 5.18 -51.81 -1.59
CA ALA A 211 5.07 -50.48 -1.08
C ALA A 211 3.62 -49.99 -1.26
N VAL A 212 2.74 -50.42 -0.37
CA VAL A 212 1.45 -49.75 -0.11
C VAL A 212 1.76 -48.24 0.00
N PRO A 213 1.17 -47.35 -0.86
CA PRO A 213 1.30 -45.92 -0.62
C PRO A 213 0.75 -45.70 0.77
N ALA A 214 1.61 -45.30 1.71
CA ALA A 214 1.17 -44.97 3.05
C ALA A 214 -0.05 -44.07 2.90
N ALA A 215 -1.20 -44.52 3.40
CA ALA A 215 -2.46 -43.79 3.30
C ALA A 215 -2.18 -42.37 3.78
N ALA A 216 -2.33 -41.38 2.88
CA ALA A 216 -2.01 -40.02 3.21
C ALA A 216 -2.78 -39.65 4.50
N GLU A 217 -2.06 -39.32 5.56
CA GLU A 217 -2.69 -38.96 6.84
C GLU A 217 -3.72 -37.89 6.61
N PRO A 218 -4.95 -38.01 7.13
CA PRO A 218 -5.99 -37.02 6.94
C PRO A 218 -5.54 -35.70 7.55
N LEU A 219 -5.53 -34.63 6.74
CA LEU A 219 -5.16 -33.30 7.21
C LEU A 219 -6.14 -32.82 8.27
N SER A 220 -5.63 -32.53 9.46
CA SER A 220 -6.46 -31.99 10.54
C SER A 220 -6.92 -30.56 10.24
N MET A 221 -8.12 -30.17 10.71
CA MET A 221 -8.63 -28.79 10.59
C MET A 221 -7.69 -27.77 11.27
N LYS A 222 -7.07 -28.15 12.40
CA LYS A 222 -6.08 -27.31 13.10
C LYS A 222 -4.89 -26.98 12.21
N ARG A 223 -4.39 -27.94 11.39
CA ARG A 223 -3.27 -27.70 10.45
C ARG A 223 -3.68 -26.77 9.32
N ARG A 224 -4.88 -26.93 8.75
CA ARG A 224 -5.44 -26.02 7.73
C ARG A 224 -5.59 -24.60 8.25
N LEU A 225 -6.18 -24.44 9.43
CA LEU A 225 -6.31 -23.11 10.06
C LEU A 225 -4.96 -22.46 10.36
N ARG A 226 -3.95 -23.24 10.74
CA ARG A 226 -2.59 -22.73 10.91
C ARG A 226 -2.01 -22.22 9.60
N TRP A 227 -2.19 -22.95 8.48
CA TRP A 227 -1.74 -22.49 7.16
C TRP A 227 -2.45 -21.20 6.74
N VAL A 228 -3.75 -21.13 6.92
CA VAL A 228 -4.53 -19.90 6.65
C VAL A 228 -3.99 -18.74 7.47
N LEU A 229 -3.75 -18.91 8.76
CA LEU A 229 -3.27 -17.85 9.64
C LEU A 229 -1.84 -17.40 9.29
N LEU A 230 -0.95 -18.35 8.96
CA LEU A 230 0.42 -18.07 8.53
C LEU A 230 0.49 -17.35 7.17
N ALA A 231 -0.51 -17.50 6.31
CA ALA A 231 -0.65 -16.76 5.06
C ALA A 231 -1.38 -15.41 5.24
N PHE A 232 -2.35 -15.35 6.16
CA PHE A 232 -3.11 -14.14 6.49
C PHE A 232 -2.20 -13.02 6.99
N VAL A 233 -1.34 -13.31 7.98
CA VAL A 233 -0.54 -12.27 8.65
C VAL A 233 0.42 -11.56 7.69
N PRO A 234 1.25 -12.22 6.88
CA PRO A 234 2.10 -11.51 5.92
C PRO A 234 1.30 -10.74 4.87
N SER A 235 0.16 -11.29 4.38
CA SER A 235 -0.69 -10.61 3.40
C SER A 235 -1.29 -9.33 3.99
N SER A 236 -1.85 -9.39 5.19
CA SER A 236 -2.37 -8.21 5.88
C SER A 236 -1.27 -7.20 6.21
N LEU A 237 -0.07 -7.68 6.59
CA LEU A 237 1.07 -6.82 6.90
C LEU A 237 1.59 -6.05 5.67
N VAL A 238 1.59 -6.67 4.47
CA VAL A 238 1.92 -5.96 3.20
C VAL A 238 1.00 -4.78 3.00
N LEU A 239 -0.31 -4.97 3.13
CA LEU A 239 -1.30 -3.91 2.93
C LEU A 239 -1.22 -2.84 4.03
N GLY A 240 -1.06 -3.24 5.30
CA GLY A 240 -0.90 -2.32 6.41
C GLY A 240 0.36 -1.46 6.31
N VAL A 241 1.51 -2.06 5.97
CA VAL A 241 2.76 -1.32 5.72
C VAL A 241 2.60 -0.39 4.52
N THR A 242 2.00 -0.88 3.43
CA THR A 242 1.75 -0.06 2.24
C THR A 242 0.91 1.16 2.60
N THR A 243 -0.22 0.97 3.26
CA THR A 243 -1.09 2.08 3.67
C THR A 243 -0.34 3.08 4.55
N HIS A 244 0.35 2.61 5.60
CA HIS A 244 1.10 3.49 6.50
C HIS A 244 2.21 4.25 5.78
N VAL A 245 3.02 3.57 4.98
CA VAL A 245 4.14 4.21 4.26
C VAL A 245 3.64 5.21 3.23
N THR A 246 2.60 4.88 2.46
CA THR A 246 2.09 5.77 1.39
C THR A 246 1.20 6.90 1.91
N THR A 247 0.60 6.77 3.10
CA THR A 247 -0.24 7.82 3.69
C THR A 247 0.56 8.75 4.62
N ASP A 248 1.41 8.17 5.48
CA ASP A 248 2.02 8.91 6.58
C ASP A 248 3.50 9.30 6.32
N LEU A 249 4.24 8.54 5.50
CA LEU A 249 5.68 8.78 5.29
C LEU A 249 6.00 9.40 3.93
N VAL A 250 5.62 8.76 2.83
CA VAL A 250 5.95 9.18 1.46
C VAL A 250 4.84 8.76 0.49
N ALA A 251 4.07 9.71 0.00
CA ALA A 251 2.97 9.46 -0.92
C ALA A 251 3.45 9.41 -2.39
N VAL A 252 4.18 8.37 -2.75
CA VAL A 252 4.65 8.13 -4.12
C VAL A 252 3.84 7.01 -4.75
N PRO A 253 3.23 7.23 -5.92
CA PRO A 253 2.59 6.17 -6.69
C PRO A 253 3.55 4.99 -6.94
N LEU A 254 3.04 3.78 -6.97
CA LEU A 254 3.79 2.52 -7.12
C LEU A 254 4.74 2.15 -5.97
N LEU A 255 4.82 2.91 -4.87
CA LEU A 255 5.64 2.53 -3.71
C LEU A 255 5.22 1.17 -3.11
N TRP A 256 3.94 0.77 -3.29
CA TRP A 256 3.41 -0.54 -2.91
C TRP A 256 4.12 -1.72 -3.59
N VAL A 257 4.80 -1.50 -4.70
CA VAL A 257 5.61 -2.52 -5.39
C VAL A 257 6.68 -3.11 -4.47
N ILE A 258 7.31 -2.29 -3.64
CA ILE A 258 8.42 -2.72 -2.78
C ILE A 258 7.94 -3.67 -1.66
N PRO A 259 6.91 -3.35 -0.84
CA PRO A 259 6.35 -4.29 0.13
C PRO A 259 5.92 -5.62 -0.50
N LEU A 260 5.24 -5.57 -1.64
CA LEU A 260 4.78 -6.76 -2.35
C LEU A 260 5.95 -7.58 -2.92
N ALA A 261 7.00 -6.92 -3.43
CA ALA A 261 8.20 -7.60 -3.89
C ALA A 261 8.92 -8.35 -2.75
N LEU A 262 9.04 -7.74 -1.57
CA LEU A 262 9.62 -8.40 -0.39
C LEU A 262 8.77 -9.59 0.07
N TYR A 263 7.45 -9.47 0.02
CA TYR A 263 6.53 -10.58 0.29
C TYR A 263 6.77 -11.75 -0.68
N LEU A 264 6.85 -11.50 -1.98
CA LEU A 264 7.13 -12.54 -2.98
C LEU A 264 8.55 -13.11 -2.83
N LEU A 265 9.53 -12.25 -2.56
CA LEU A 265 10.92 -12.66 -2.35
C LEU A 265 11.03 -13.62 -1.15
N SER A 266 10.26 -13.42 -0.09
CA SER A 266 10.25 -14.34 1.05
C SER A 266 9.76 -15.74 0.67
N PHE A 267 8.77 -15.87 -0.23
CA PHE A 267 8.39 -17.18 -0.80
C PHE A 267 9.48 -17.79 -1.66
N VAL A 268 10.11 -16.98 -2.53
CA VAL A 268 11.24 -17.47 -3.37
C VAL A 268 12.33 -18.08 -2.50
N ILE A 269 12.71 -17.38 -1.44
CA ILE A 269 13.80 -17.80 -0.54
C ILE A 269 13.43 -19.08 0.22
N VAL A 270 12.27 -19.13 0.89
CA VAL A 270 11.95 -20.25 1.78
C VAL A 270 11.55 -21.52 1.05
N PHE A 271 11.04 -21.41 -0.19
CA PHE A 271 10.71 -22.57 -1.04
C PHE A 271 11.85 -22.98 -1.99
N ALA A 272 12.98 -22.24 -2.00
CA ALA A 272 14.17 -22.63 -2.76
C ALA A 272 14.79 -23.92 -2.22
N ARG A 273 15.32 -24.75 -3.13
CA ARG A 273 16.00 -26.00 -2.73
C ARG A 273 17.24 -25.73 -1.89
N GLY A 274 17.39 -26.45 -0.79
CA GLY A 274 18.57 -26.38 0.08
C GLY A 274 18.60 -25.20 1.05
N PHE A 275 17.66 -24.25 0.96
CA PHE A 275 17.59 -23.16 1.92
C PHE A 275 16.89 -23.61 3.22
N LYS A 276 17.57 -23.40 4.35
CA LYS A 276 17.00 -23.62 5.68
C LYS A 276 17.02 -22.31 6.44
N LEU A 277 15.85 -21.79 6.80
CA LEU A 277 15.74 -20.57 7.58
C LEU A 277 16.37 -20.79 8.97
N PRO A 278 17.31 -19.93 9.41
CA PRO A 278 17.89 -20.05 10.76
C PRO A 278 16.85 -19.62 11.82
N ARG A 279 16.00 -20.55 12.23
CA ARG A 279 14.86 -20.31 13.14
C ARG A 279 15.27 -19.58 14.42
N GLY A 280 16.37 -19.99 15.05
CA GLY A 280 16.86 -19.37 16.29
C GLY A 280 17.29 -17.91 16.09
N PHE A 281 17.83 -17.56 14.92
CA PHE A 281 18.19 -16.18 14.58
C PHE A 281 16.90 -15.34 14.36
N MET A 282 15.99 -15.81 13.53
CA MET A 282 14.73 -15.10 13.22
C MET A 282 13.86 -14.92 14.46
N ALA A 283 13.79 -15.93 15.36
CA ALA A 283 13.05 -15.84 16.61
C ALA A 283 13.58 -14.73 17.54
N ARG A 284 14.86 -14.37 17.42
CA ARG A 284 15.50 -13.29 18.21
C ARG A 284 15.40 -11.92 17.53
N VAL A 285 15.48 -11.87 16.20
CA VAL A 285 15.49 -10.62 15.41
C VAL A 285 14.10 -10.00 15.36
N VAL A 286 13.05 -10.81 15.12
CA VAL A 286 11.67 -10.29 14.94
C VAL A 286 11.18 -9.47 16.15
N PRO A 287 11.38 -9.85 17.42
CA PRO A 287 10.97 -9.01 18.54
C PRO A 287 11.66 -7.65 18.57
N GLY A 288 12.99 -7.62 18.31
CA GLY A 288 13.73 -6.37 18.25
C GLY A 288 13.21 -5.44 17.15
N MET A 289 12.94 -5.99 15.97
CA MET A 289 12.35 -5.24 14.86
C MET A 289 10.93 -4.78 15.17
N ALA A 290 10.10 -5.61 15.81
CA ALA A 290 8.75 -5.23 16.23
C ALA A 290 8.77 -4.06 17.21
N VAL A 291 9.71 -4.05 18.16
CA VAL A 291 9.93 -2.93 19.10
C VAL A 291 10.34 -1.67 18.36
N LEU A 292 11.28 -1.75 17.42
CA LEU A 292 11.74 -0.59 16.63
C LEU A 292 10.59 0.00 15.80
N VAL A 293 9.83 -0.85 15.12
CA VAL A 293 8.67 -0.41 14.33
C VAL A 293 7.59 0.19 15.23
N ALA A 294 7.31 -0.42 16.38
CA ALA A 294 6.36 0.12 17.33
C ALA A 294 6.81 1.48 17.88
N MET A 295 8.10 1.64 18.18
CA MET A 295 8.67 2.92 18.64
C MET A 295 8.48 4.01 17.56
N VAL A 296 8.84 3.72 16.31
CA VAL A 296 8.67 4.65 15.19
C VAL A 296 7.21 5.00 14.97
N TYR A 297 6.33 4.00 14.93
CA TYR A 297 4.89 4.20 14.71
C TYR A 297 4.25 5.03 15.83
N LEU A 298 4.54 4.71 17.09
CA LEU A 298 3.94 5.37 18.26
C LEU A 298 4.51 6.76 18.50
N SER A 299 5.76 7.04 18.09
CA SER A 299 6.35 8.38 18.18
C SER A 299 5.75 9.36 17.16
N GLY A 300 5.03 8.88 16.15
CA GLY A 300 4.53 9.73 15.05
C GLY A 300 5.64 10.33 14.19
N ALA A 301 6.86 9.80 14.25
CA ALA A 301 8.00 10.30 13.48
C ALA A 301 7.76 10.12 11.97
N THR A 302 7.95 11.19 11.20
CA THR A 302 7.81 11.17 9.73
C THR A 302 9.12 11.46 9.00
N ARG A 303 10.18 11.91 9.71
CA ARG A 303 11.48 12.27 9.14
C ARG A 303 12.63 11.65 9.94
N PRO A 304 13.73 11.25 9.28
CA PRO A 304 13.90 11.13 7.83
C PRO A 304 13.13 9.92 7.27
N SER A 305 12.25 10.14 6.30
CA SER A 305 11.30 9.13 5.82
C SER A 305 11.95 7.86 5.27
N TRP A 306 13.05 7.99 4.49
CA TRP A 306 13.75 6.84 3.92
C TRP A 306 14.24 5.85 4.99
N PHE A 307 14.71 6.36 6.14
CA PHE A 307 15.20 5.56 7.24
C PHE A 307 14.06 4.82 7.96
N LEU A 308 12.93 5.53 8.17
CA LEU A 308 11.74 4.96 8.79
C LEU A 308 11.13 3.87 7.91
N ILE A 309 11.05 4.08 6.60
CA ILE A 309 10.56 3.08 5.63
C ILE A 309 11.36 1.78 5.73
N ILE A 310 12.69 1.87 5.85
CA ILE A 310 13.55 0.68 5.98
C ILE A 310 13.14 -0.18 7.19
N PHE A 311 12.83 0.39 8.34
CA PHE A 311 12.39 -0.39 9.51
C PHE A 311 11.07 -1.11 9.26
N HIS A 312 10.09 -0.44 8.67
CA HIS A 312 8.80 -1.05 8.35
C HIS A 312 8.94 -2.19 7.33
N LEU A 313 9.75 -1.99 6.28
CA LEU A 313 10.03 -3.00 5.25
C LEU A 313 10.84 -4.18 5.79
N ALA A 314 11.84 -3.91 6.62
CA ALA A 314 12.67 -4.94 7.22
C ALA A 314 11.84 -5.82 8.19
N PHE A 315 10.96 -5.22 8.98
CA PHE A 315 10.03 -5.97 9.83
C PHE A 315 9.05 -6.82 9.01
N LEU A 316 8.43 -6.24 7.96
CA LEU A 316 7.58 -6.96 7.03
C LEU A 316 8.31 -8.19 6.47
N PHE A 317 9.51 -8.00 5.97
CA PHE A 317 10.30 -9.07 5.37
C PHE A 317 10.66 -10.17 6.36
N ALA A 318 11.12 -9.79 7.56
CA ALA A 318 11.44 -10.74 8.62
C ALA A 318 10.20 -11.53 9.09
N ALA A 319 9.07 -10.87 9.28
CA ALA A 319 7.80 -11.51 9.65
C ALA A 319 7.30 -12.46 8.54
N ALA A 320 7.39 -12.02 7.28
CA ALA A 320 7.04 -12.87 6.13
C ALA A 320 7.95 -14.10 6.04
N LEU A 321 9.27 -13.95 6.20
CA LEU A 321 10.20 -15.08 6.24
C LEU A 321 9.86 -16.07 7.35
N VAL A 322 9.48 -15.61 8.53
CA VAL A 322 9.09 -16.48 9.64
C VAL A 322 7.79 -17.24 9.34
N CYS A 323 6.76 -16.55 8.84
CA CYS A 323 5.48 -17.19 8.52
C CYS A 323 5.60 -18.15 7.33
N HIS A 324 6.21 -17.73 6.23
CA HIS A 324 6.38 -18.55 5.04
C HIS A 324 7.40 -19.69 5.29
N GLY A 325 8.40 -19.48 6.14
CA GLY A 325 9.32 -20.53 6.57
C GLY A 325 8.59 -21.65 7.30
N GLN A 326 7.68 -21.31 8.22
CA GLN A 326 6.84 -22.32 8.89
C GLN A 326 5.90 -23.02 7.91
N LEU A 327 5.37 -22.34 6.89
CA LEU A 327 4.58 -22.99 5.81
C LEU A 327 5.43 -23.93 4.98
N ALA A 328 6.65 -23.55 4.62
CA ALA A 328 7.56 -24.39 3.83
C ALA A 328 8.00 -25.66 4.58
N GLU A 329 8.14 -25.57 5.91
CA GLU A 329 8.48 -26.73 6.75
C GLU A 329 7.28 -27.66 6.99
N ASP A 330 6.06 -27.11 7.09
CA ASP A 330 4.82 -27.86 7.30
C ASP A 330 4.12 -28.25 5.97
N ARG A 331 4.83 -28.20 4.84
CA ARG A 331 4.29 -28.57 3.53
C ARG A 331 3.85 -30.04 3.50
N PRO A 332 2.66 -30.33 2.95
CA PRO A 332 2.17 -31.70 2.86
C PRO A 332 2.78 -32.46 1.67
N ALA A 333 2.51 -33.76 1.58
CA ALA A 333 2.82 -34.57 0.41
C ALA A 333 2.13 -34.00 -0.86
N ALA A 334 2.67 -34.35 -2.05
CA ALA A 334 2.17 -33.84 -3.33
C ALA A 334 0.69 -34.14 -3.60
N SER A 335 0.11 -35.16 -2.95
CA SER A 335 -1.33 -35.47 -3.01
C SER A 335 -2.24 -34.36 -2.43
N HIS A 336 -1.75 -33.59 -1.48
CA HIS A 336 -2.46 -32.47 -0.85
C HIS A 336 -2.01 -31.08 -1.31
N LEU A 337 -1.23 -31.01 -2.41
CA LEU A 337 -0.65 -29.77 -2.95
C LEU A 337 -1.71 -28.71 -3.26
N ALA A 338 -2.79 -29.10 -3.94
CA ALA A 338 -3.86 -28.17 -4.32
C ALA A 338 -4.60 -27.62 -3.10
N GLU A 339 -4.81 -28.46 -2.08
CA GLU A 339 -5.45 -28.04 -0.82
C GLU A 339 -4.56 -27.09 -0.01
N PHE A 340 -3.25 -27.33 0.00
CA PHE A 340 -2.28 -26.44 0.62
C PHE A 340 -2.30 -25.05 0.00
N TYR A 341 -2.24 -24.97 -1.35
CA TYR A 341 -2.30 -23.68 -2.05
C TYR A 341 -3.65 -22.97 -1.88
N LEU A 342 -4.75 -23.74 -1.81
CA LEU A 342 -6.06 -23.17 -1.51
C LEU A 342 -6.09 -22.50 -0.12
N CYS A 343 -5.50 -23.16 0.90
CA CYS A 343 -5.39 -22.57 2.25
C CYS A 343 -4.52 -21.30 2.26
N LEU A 344 -3.40 -21.29 1.51
CA LEU A 344 -2.55 -20.10 1.38
C LEU A 344 -3.30 -18.95 0.70
N ALA A 345 -3.99 -19.24 -0.41
CA ALA A 345 -4.78 -18.24 -1.13
C ALA A 345 -5.92 -17.70 -0.26
N LEU A 346 -6.60 -18.57 0.51
CA LEU A 346 -7.64 -18.15 1.46
C LEU A 346 -7.07 -17.21 2.52
N GLY A 347 -5.92 -17.53 3.09
CA GLY A 347 -5.23 -16.63 4.04
C GLY A 347 -4.91 -15.28 3.42
N GLY A 348 -4.43 -15.27 2.16
CA GLY A 348 -4.19 -14.06 1.39
C GLY A 348 -5.46 -13.20 1.25
N VAL A 349 -6.55 -13.79 0.76
CA VAL A 349 -7.85 -13.10 0.58
C VAL A 349 -8.38 -12.54 1.90
N LEU A 350 -8.28 -13.29 2.99
CA LEU A 350 -8.71 -12.82 4.31
C LEU A 350 -7.88 -11.62 4.78
N GLY A 351 -6.56 -11.60 4.49
CA GLY A 351 -5.70 -10.43 4.73
C GLY A 351 -6.12 -9.21 3.91
N GLY A 352 -6.41 -9.41 2.62
CA GLY A 352 -6.94 -8.38 1.74
C GLY A 352 -8.30 -7.85 2.21
N LEU A 353 -9.24 -8.74 2.53
CA LEU A 353 -10.58 -8.40 3.02
C LEU A 353 -10.51 -7.60 4.33
N PHE A 354 -9.64 -8.03 5.25
CA PHE A 354 -9.45 -7.32 6.52
C PHE A 354 -8.99 -5.87 6.30
N ASN A 355 -7.99 -5.64 5.45
CA ASN A 355 -7.44 -4.30 5.23
C ASN A 355 -8.31 -3.43 4.30
N ALA A 356 -8.90 -4.01 3.23
CA ALA A 356 -9.64 -3.24 2.24
C ALA A 356 -11.08 -2.95 2.64
N VAL A 357 -11.71 -3.81 3.46
CA VAL A 357 -13.14 -3.72 3.77
C VAL A 357 -13.39 -3.64 5.27
N VAL A 358 -12.89 -4.62 6.06
CA VAL A 358 -13.25 -4.71 7.47
C VAL A 358 -12.64 -3.56 8.28
N ALA A 359 -11.35 -3.27 8.10
CA ALA A 359 -10.67 -2.24 8.86
C ALA A 359 -11.23 -0.83 8.62
N PRO A 360 -11.51 -0.37 7.38
CA PRO A 360 -12.15 0.92 7.15
C PRO A 360 -13.56 1.05 7.73
N LEU A 361 -14.30 -0.05 7.86
CA LEU A 361 -15.65 -0.05 8.46
C LEU A 361 -15.63 -0.02 9.99
N VAL A 362 -14.57 -0.55 10.61
CA VAL A 362 -14.48 -0.72 12.07
C VAL A 362 -13.66 0.38 12.72
N PHE A 363 -12.60 0.87 12.04
CA PHE A 363 -11.64 1.82 12.61
C PHE A 363 -11.66 3.16 11.86
N ASN A 364 -11.72 4.24 12.62
CA ASN A 364 -11.55 5.60 12.10
C ASN A 364 -10.07 5.99 11.88
N THR A 365 -9.14 5.07 12.17
CA THR A 365 -7.69 5.23 12.02
C THR A 365 -7.11 3.99 11.35
N VAL A 366 -5.81 3.97 11.05
CA VAL A 366 -5.10 2.80 10.47
C VAL A 366 -4.71 1.81 11.58
N ALA A 367 -5.68 1.37 12.41
CA ALA A 367 -5.45 0.47 13.55
C ALA A 367 -5.12 -0.98 13.13
N GLU A 368 -5.47 -1.37 11.89
CA GLU A 368 -5.14 -2.70 11.36
C GLU A 368 -3.64 -2.97 11.34
N TYR A 369 -2.82 -1.95 11.07
CA TYR A 369 -1.37 -2.12 11.01
C TYR A 369 -0.75 -2.52 12.36
N PRO A 370 -0.93 -1.79 13.47
CA PRO A 370 -0.44 -2.24 14.77
C PRO A 370 -1.02 -3.59 15.22
N LEU A 371 -2.29 -3.89 14.89
CA LEU A 371 -2.87 -5.20 15.21
C LEU A 371 -2.14 -6.35 14.50
N VAL A 372 -1.76 -6.17 13.25
CA VAL A 372 -1.04 -7.20 12.50
C VAL A 372 0.42 -7.30 12.94
N ILE A 373 1.06 -6.22 13.41
CA ILE A 373 2.37 -6.29 14.08
C ILE A 373 2.28 -7.20 15.33
N LEU A 374 1.23 -7.08 16.12
CA LEU A 374 1.00 -7.96 17.28
C LEU A 374 0.83 -9.42 16.84
N LEU A 375 0.01 -9.68 15.82
CA LEU A 375 -0.21 -11.04 15.31
C LEU A 375 1.08 -11.66 14.75
N ALA A 376 1.89 -10.90 14.01
CA ALA A 376 3.20 -11.35 13.52
C ALA A 376 4.15 -11.68 14.67
N SER A 377 4.13 -10.88 15.72
CA SER A 377 4.91 -11.10 16.95
C SER A 377 4.47 -12.36 17.70
N TYR A 378 3.17 -12.69 17.65
CA TYR A 378 2.59 -13.90 18.27
C TYR A 378 2.99 -15.18 17.50
N LEU A 379 2.97 -15.15 16.17
CA LEU A 379 3.20 -16.34 15.34
C LEU A 379 4.69 -16.75 15.24
N ARG A 380 5.60 -15.95 15.76
CA ARG A 380 7.02 -16.32 15.77
C ARG A 380 7.29 -17.50 16.70
N PRO A 381 8.31 -18.35 16.40
CA PRO A 381 8.70 -19.40 17.31
C PRO A 381 9.26 -18.85 18.63
N ALA A 382 8.98 -19.56 19.74
CA ALA A 382 9.64 -19.30 21.02
C ALA A 382 11.13 -19.68 20.94
N TYR A 383 11.96 -19.02 21.72
CA TYR A 383 13.37 -19.39 21.84
C TYR A 383 13.82 -19.42 23.30
N ARG A 384 14.83 -20.25 23.59
CA ARG A 384 15.44 -20.30 24.93
C ARG A 384 16.55 -19.24 25.00
N LYS A 385 16.55 -18.40 26.01
CA LYS A 385 17.67 -17.49 26.27
C LYS A 385 18.87 -18.37 26.64
N SER A 386 19.81 -18.58 25.73
CA SER A 386 21.09 -19.19 26.07
C SER A 386 21.74 -18.33 27.14
N GLY A 387 22.09 -18.94 28.30
CA GLY A 387 22.67 -18.22 29.43
C GLY A 387 23.93 -17.49 29.01
N GLY A 388 23.78 -16.27 28.55
CA GLY A 388 24.90 -15.36 28.31
C GLY A 388 25.22 -14.59 29.56
N THR A 389 26.43 -14.69 29.98
CA THR A 389 27.09 -13.85 31.02
C THR A 389 26.97 -12.39 30.60
N ILE A 390 26.10 -11.62 31.27
CA ILE A 390 26.20 -10.18 31.24
C ILE A 390 27.20 -9.80 32.34
N LEU A 391 28.30 -9.17 31.96
CA LEU A 391 29.35 -8.63 32.88
C LEU A 391 30.00 -9.67 33.78
N GLY A 392 30.38 -10.85 33.28
CA GLY A 392 31.24 -11.76 34.07
C GLY A 392 30.65 -12.32 35.37
N LEU A 393 29.43 -11.99 35.72
CA LEU A 393 28.74 -12.46 36.93
C LEU A 393 27.81 -13.63 36.59
N ARG A 394 28.27 -14.85 36.83
CA ARG A 394 27.42 -16.05 36.92
C ARG A 394 26.61 -15.94 38.23
N LEU A 395 25.35 -15.49 38.13
CA LEU A 395 24.39 -15.72 39.20
C LEU A 395 24.05 -17.21 39.22
N GLY A 396 24.43 -17.87 40.30
CA GLY A 396 24.52 -19.30 40.45
C GLY A 396 23.17 -20.05 40.19
N ALA A 397 23.25 -21.00 39.29
CA ALA A 397 22.39 -22.17 39.34
C ALA A 397 23.16 -23.25 40.13
N LYS A 398 22.67 -23.55 41.34
CA LYS A 398 23.14 -24.68 42.15
C LYS A 398 23.00 -25.96 41.29
N LYS A 399 24.12 -26.56 40.90
CA LYS A 399 24.19 -27.95 40.51
C LYS A 399 23.85 -28.77 41.74
N LYS A 400 22.79 -29.56 41.69
CA LYS A 400 22.62 -30.70 42.61
C LYS A 400 23.66 -31.74 42.19
N ASP A 401 24.66 -31.91 43.05
CA ASP A 401 25.55 -33.05 43.03
C ASP A 401 24.75 -34.30 43.42
N GLU A 402 24.58 -35.23 42.49
CA GLU A 402 24.31 -36.63 42.81
C GLU A 402 25.59 -37.42 42.55
N SER A 403 26.25 -37.70 43.65
CA SER A 403 27.26 -38.71 43.76
C SER A 403 26.62 -40.09 43.80
N VAL A 404 26.90 -40.97 42.89
CA VAL A 404 26.79 -42.44 43.07
C VAL A 404 27.86 -43.17 42.29
N ALA A 405 28.76 -43.73 43.02
CA ALA A 405 29.39 -45.06 42.97
C ALA A 405 29.79 -45.74 41.67
N VAL A 406 31.05 -46.06 41.66
CA VAL A 406 31.87 -46.93 40.85
C VAL A 406 31.28 -48.34 40.72
N GLY A 407 31.22 -48.85 39.46
CA GLY A 407 30.99 -50.27 39.15
C GLY A 407 31.54 -50.59 37.77
N SER A 408 32.68 -51.26 37.74
CA SER A 408 33.41 -51.77 36.58
C SER A 408 32.64 -52.82 35.81
N SER A 409 32.61 -52.77 34.48
CA SER A 409 32.99 -53.89 33.61
C SER A 409 32.87 -53.52 32.11
N SER A 410 33.92 -53.87 31.42
CA SER A 410 34.14 -53.86 29.98
C SER A 410 33.09 -54.55 29.17
N VAL A 411 32.74 -53.95 28.00
CA VAL A 411 32.63 -54.60 26.67
C VAL A 411 32.30 -53.54 25.62
N GLU A 412 33.16 -53.27 24.65
CA GLU A 412 32.81 -52.67 23.36
C GLU A 412 32.01 -53.69 22.54
N PRO A 413 31.03 -53.21 21.71
CA PRO A 413 31.40 -53.02 20.31
C PRO A 413 30.64 -51.89 19.58
N SER A 414 31.35 -51.35 18.57
CA SER A 414 30.92 -50.84 17.27
C SER A 414 29.67 -49.95 17.14
N GLY A 415 29.95 -48.71 16.88
CA GLY A 415 29.51 -47.87 15.79
C GLY A 415 28.05 -47.83 15.34
N GLU A 416 27.34 -46.87 15.84
CA GLU A 416 26.36 -46.09 15.09
C GLU A 416 26.13 -44.74 15.81
N GLN A 417 26.59 -43.68 15.16
CA GLN A 417 26.26 -42.32 15.62
C GLN A 417 24.78 -42.10 15.40
N VAL A 418 23.98 -42.28 16.42
CA VAL A 418 22.63 -41.76 16.48
C VAL A 418 22.73 -40.23 16.67
N GLU A 419 22.56 -39.51 15.56
CA GLU A 419 22.34 -38.07 15.59
C GLU A 419 21.20 -37.76 16.57
N GLY A 420 21.53 -37.01 17.59
CA GLY A 420 20.61 -36.60 18.66
C GLY A 420 19.37 -35.96 18.11
N ARG A 421 18.25 -36.63 18.17
CA ARG A 421 16.92 -36.04 18.18
C ARG A 421 16.90 -35.05 19.36
N SER A 422 16.95 -33.78 19.06
CA SER A 422 16.60 -32.76 20.03
C SER A 422 15.14 -33.01 20.45
N GLU A 423 14.94 -33.53 21.66
CA GLU A 423 13.64 -33.63 22.29
C GLU A 423 13.01 -32.22 22.29
N GLU A 424 11.95 -32.04 21.50
CA GLU A 424 11.06 -30.89 21.59
C GLU A 424 10.35 -31.02 22.95
N GLU A 425 10.84 -30.29 23.96
CA GLU A 425 10.10 -30.12 25.20
C GLU A 425 8.70 -29.56 24.89
N PRO A 426 7.63 -30.11 25.51
CA PRO A 426 6.26 -29.69 25.26
C PRO A 426 6.10 -28.21 25.54
N VAL A 427 5.44 -27.48 24.63
CA VAL A 427 5.04 -26.10 24.77
C VAL A 427 4.46 -25.90 26.17
N ARG A 428 5.21 -25.24 27.04
CA ARG A 428 4.87 -25.01 28.43
C ARG A 428 3.50 -24.31 28.50
N ARG A 429 2.55 -24.89 29.22
CA ARG A 429 1.19 -24.36 29.47
C ARG A 429 1.26 -22.90 29.89
N TRP A 430 0.21 -22.14 29.62
CA TRP A 430 -0.01 -20.77 30.05
C TRP A 430 0.35 -20.61 31.53
N ASP A 431 1.19 -19.59 31.80
CA ASP A 431 1.60 -19.20 33.15
C ASP A 431 0.86 -17.90 33.50
N VAL A 432 0.39 -17.74 34.71
CA VAL A 432 -0.23 -16.51 35.20
C VAL A 432 0.67 -15.29 34.94
N LEU A 433 1.97 -15.48 35.00
CA LEU A 433 2.96 -14.43 34.66
C LEU A 433 2.89 -13.99 33.18
N ASP A 434 2.33 -14.80 32.29
CA ASP A 434 2.18 -14.43 30.88
C ASP A 434 1.08 -13.37 30.68
N LEU A 435 0.23 -13.17 31.70
CA LEU A 435 -0.80 -12.12 31.77
C LEU A 435 -0.42 -10.96 32.71
N LEU A 436 0.12 -11.27 33.88
CA LEU A 436 0.46 -10.24 34.88
C LEU A 436 1.60 -9.32 34.43
N LEU A 437 2.68 -9.86 33.84
CA LEU A 437 3.81 -9.04 33.43
C LEU A 437 3.48 -8.07 32.26
N PRO A 438 2.71 -8.44 31.24
CA PRO A 438 2.17 -7.49 30.27
C PRO A 438 1.35 -6.36 30.88
N LEU A 439 0.52 -6.65 31.86
CA LEU A 439 -0.23 -5.62 32.58
C LEU A 439 0.70 -4.66 33.33
N VAL A 440 1.71 -5.18 34.02
CA VAL A 440 2.70 -4.34 34.72
C VAL A 440 3.45 -3.41 33.79
N ILE A 441 3.88 -3.87 32.60
CA ILE A 441 4.59 -3.02 31.65
C ILE A 441 3.66 -1.96 31.03
N GLY A 442 2.39 -2.28 30.81
CA GLY A 442 1.37 -1.31 30.36
C GLY A 442 1.11 -0.23 31.41
N LEU A 443 0.98 -0.62 32.69
CA LEU A 443 0.84 0.33 33.80
C LEU A 443 2.11 1.20 33.97
N LEU A 444 3.30 0.62 33.81
CA LEU A 444 4.55 1.39 33.81
C LEU A 444 4.56 2.43 32.68
N ALA A 445 4.22 2.03 31.46
CA ALA A 445 4.13 2.97 30.33
C ALA A 445 3.13 4.10 30.62
N THR A 446 1.93 3.77 31.14
CA THR A 446 0.93 4.76 31.54
C THR A 446 1.47 5.70 32.62
N ALA A 447 2.11 5.17 33.66
CA ALA A 447 2.69 5.96 34.73
C ALA A 447 3.75 6.92 34.21
N LEU A 448 4.66 6.45 33.34
CA LEU A 448 5.69 7.29 32.70
C LEU A 448 5.06 8.40 31.86
N ILE A 449 4.05 8.10 31.06
CA ILE A 449 3.32 9.11 30.26
C ILE A 449 2.71 10.18 31.17
N VAL A 450 2.02 9.79 32.24
CA VAL A 450 1.35 10.73 33.16
C VAL A 450 2.37 11.55 33.95
N VAL A 451 3.45 10.94 34.43
CA VAL A 451 4.50 11.63 35.21
C VAL A 451 5.27 12.63 34.35
N THR A 452 5.68 12.24 33.14
CA THR A 452 6.48 13.11 32.25
C THR A 452 5.73 14.36 31.78
N ARG A 453 4.39 14.38 31.86
CA ARG A 453 3.59 15.61 31.62
C ARG A 453 3.85 16.74 32.61
N ARG A 454 4.33 16.43 33.79
CA ARG A 454 4.60 17.42 34.86
C ARG A 454 5.97 18.09 34.73
N TYR A 455 6.78 17.63 33.79
CA TYR A 455 8.14 18.12 33.59
C TYR A 455 8.27 18.73 32.19
N GLU A 456 9.03 19.81 32.08
CA GLU A 456 9.44 20.43 30.82
C GLU A 456 10.55 19.59 30.17
N LEU A 457 10.14 18.52 29.51
CA LEU A 457 11.04 17.60 28.78
C LEU A 457 10.99 17.92 27.30
N THR A 458 12.11 17.79 26.63
CA THR A 458 12.16 17.78 25.17
C THR A 458 11.37 16.60 24.62
N ASP A 459 10.92 16.65 23.37
CA ASP A 459 10.17 15.56 22.74
C ASP A 459 11.00 14.26 22.70
N VAL A 460 12.32 14.37 22.53
CA VAL A 460 13.24 13.21 22.53
C VAL A 460 13.33 12.57 23.92
N GLU A 461 13.49 13.36 24.98
CA GLU A 461 13.53 12.85 26.36
C GLU A 461 12.20 12.21 26.75
N ARG A 462 11.08 12.84 26.39
CA ARG A 462 9.74 12.30 26.63
C ARG A 462 9.55 10.98 25.90
N ALA A 463 9.88 10.90 24.62
CA ALA A 463 9.79 9.65 23.85
C ALA A 463 10.72 8.57 24.39
N ALA A 464 11.95 8.91 24.81
CA ALA A 464 12.87 7.96 25.40
C ALA A 464 12.33 7.35 26.70
N LEU A 465 11.70 8.13 27.55
CA LEU A 465 11.12 7.65 28.81
C LEU A 465 9.81 6.88 28.60
N THR A 466 8.90 7.42 27.81
CA THR A 466 7.53 6.86 27.67
C THR A 466 7.47 5.66 26.71
N LEU A 467 8.31 5.61 25.69
CA LEU A 467 8.39 4.53 24.71
C LEU A 467 9.66 3.71 24.88
N GLY A 468 10.83 4.37 24.93
CA GLY A 468 12.14 3.69 24.95
C GLY A 468 12.28 2.74 26.13
N VAL A 469 11.98 3.19 27.35
CA VAL A 469 12.13 2.35 28.56
C VAL A 469 11.18 1.14 28.55
N PRO A 470 9.86 1.28 28.37
CA PRO A 470 8.95 0.11 28.34
C PRO A 470 9.29 -0.86 27.20
N LEU A 471 9.58 -0.37 26.00
CA LEU A 471 9.90 -1.19 24.84
C LEU A 471 11.24 -1.91 24.98
N PHE A 472 12.25 -1.27 25.58
CA PHE A 472 13.51 -1.92 25.92
C PHE A 472 13.31 -3.05 26.92
N MET A 473 12.58 -2.80 28.02
CA MET A 473 12.24 -3.82 29.01
C MET A 473 11.46 -4.99 28.39
N LEU A 474 10.52 -4.67 27.51
CA LEU A 474 9.73 -5.67 26.76
C LEU A 474 10.67 -6.58 25.94
N ASN A 475 11.56 -6.00 25.12
CA ASN A 475 12.51 -6.78 24.32
C ASN A 475 13.46 -7.59 25.17
N HIS A 476 13.97 -7.02 26.28
CA HIS A 476 14.96 -7.69 27.10
C HIS A 476 14.37 -8.87 27.91
N PHE A 477 13.20 -8.70 28.50
CA PHE A 477 12.63 -9.69 29.42
C PHE A 477 11.57 -10.59 28.80
N PHE A 478 10.79 -10.11 27.81
CA PHE A 478 9.62 -10.82 27.29
C PHE A 478 9.85 -11.47 25.91
N ALA A 479 10.88 -11.05 25.17
CA ALA A 479 11.16 -11.57 23.83
C ALA A 479 11.23 -13.11 23.72
N PRO A 480 11.72 -13.88 24.71
CA PRO A 480 11.74 -15.35 24.58
C PRO A 480 10.38 -16.01 24.48
N ARG A 481 9.32 -15.40 25.04
CA ARG A 481 7.94 -15.93 25.06
C ARG A 481 7.02 -15.11 24.16
N PRO A 482 6.54 -15.66 23.03
CA PRO A 482 5.70 -14.92 22.07
C PRO A 482 4.45 -14.30 22.68
N ILE A 483 3.70 -15.06 23.50
CA ILE A 483 2.47 -14.59 24.13
C ILE A 483 2.73 -13.39 25.03
N ARG A 484 3.68 -13.52 25.96
CA ARG A 484 4.04 -12.46 26.92
C ARG A 484 4.54 -11.20 26.20
N PHE A 485 5.37 -11.38 25.16
CA PHE A 485 5.87 -10.28 24.36
C PHE A 485 4.73 -9.55 23.63
N THR A 486 3.85 -10.30 22.96
CA THR A 486 2.74 -9.72 22.19
C THR A 486 1.75 -8.97 23.07
N LEU A 487 1.36 -9.56 24.20
CA LEU A 487 0.47 -8.89 25.16
C LEU A 487 1.13 -7.65 25.77
N GLY A 488 2.44 -7.70 26.08
CA GLY A 488 3.19 -6.57 26.61
C GLY A 488 3.32 -5.45 25.56
N LEU A 489 3.61 -5.79 24.30
CA LEU A 489 3.65 -4.81 23.21
C LEU A 489 2.28 -4.16 23.00
N GLY A 490 1.21 -4.96 23.02
CA GLY A 490 -0.17 -4.46 22.94
C GLY A 490 -0.53 -3.55 24.10
N ALA A 491 -0.09 -3.87 25.33
CA ALA A 491 -0.34 -3.05 26.51
C ALA A 491 0.37 -1.69 26.43
N VAL A 492 1.62 -1.65 25.94
CA VAL A 492 2.35 -0.39 25.69
C VAL A 492 1.68 0.43 24.60
N MET A 493 1.29 -0.21 23.47
CA MET A 493 0.57 0.47 22.39
C MET A 493 -0.74 1.09 22.89
N LEU A 494 -1.49 0.33 23.68
CA LEU A 494 -2.75 0.80 24.26
C LEU A 494 -2.53 1.96 25.26
N ALA A 495 -1.50 1.88 26.10
CA ALA A 495 -1.14 2.96 27.02
C ALA A 495 -0.85 4.26 26.28
N VAL A 496 -0.08 4.19 25.17
CA VAL A 496 0.22 5.36 24.33
C VAL A 496 -1.06 5.89 23.68
N LEU A 497 -1.86 5.00 23.08
CA LEU A 497 -3.11 5.40 22.41
C LEU A 497 -4.11 6.10 23.34
N LEU A 498 -4.20 5.66 24.59
CA LEU A 498 -5.16 6.21 25.56
C LEU A 498 -4.64 7.42 26.33
N PHE A 499 -3.32 7.50 26.55
CA PHE A 499 -2.76 8.47 27.50
C PHE A 499 -1.69 9.39 26.89
N ALA A 500 -1.10 9.12 25.71
CA ALA A 500 -0.19 10.06 25.09
C ALA A 500 -1.00 11.18 24.41
N GLU A 501 -1.26 12.25 25.13
CA GLU A 501 -1.64 13.51 24.48
C GLU A 501 -0.37 14.10 23.87
N THR A 502 -0.31 14.12 22.57
CA THR A 502 0.61 15.00 21.85
C THR A 502 -0.05 16.38 21.87
N GLY A 503 0.60 17.47 22.29
CA GLY A 503 0.10 18.83 22.50
C GLY A 503 -0.96 19.39 21.51
N ASN A 504 -1.57 18.53 20.72
CA ASN A 504 -2.58 18.78 19.71
C ASN A 504 -3.76 17.83 19.93
N ARG A 505 -4.89 18.35 20.36
CA ARG A 505 -6.12 17.57 20.60
C ARG A 505 -6.80 17.25 19.28
N THR A 506 -7.18 15.99 19.06
CA THR A 506 -8.03 15.60 17.93
C THR A 506 -9.49 15.92 18.23
N LEU A 507 -10.09 16.81 17.44
CA LEU A 507 -11.50 17.19 17.54
C LEU A 507 -12.40 16.19 16.83
N HIS A 508 -11.97 15.72 15.67
CA HIS A 508 -12.73 14.79 14.83
C HIS A 508 -11.78 13.88 14.08
N ALA A 509 -12.14 12.61 13.96
CA ALA A 509 -11.44 11.62 13.14
C ALA A 509 -12.47 10.80 12.37
N SER A 510 -12.28 10.69 11.08
CA SER A 510 -13.15 9.95 10.18
C SER A 510 -12.35 9.24 9.10
N ARG A 511 -12.90 8.17 8.55
CA ARG A 511 -12.26 7.36 7.51
C ARG A 511 -13.28 6.89 6.49
N ASN A 512 -12.92 6.95 5.22
CA ASN A 512 -13.69 6.39 4.12
C ASN A 512 -12.74 5.80 3.05
N PHE A 513 -13.28 5.52 1.87
CA PHE A 513 -12.51 5.03 0.72
C PHE A 513 -11.39 5.97 0.29
N TYR A 514 -11.59 7.29 0.36
CA TYR A 514 -10.62 8.27 -0.11
C TYR A 514 -9.49 8.50 0.90
N GLY A 515 -9.70 8.20 2.18
CA GLY A 515 -8.64 8.27 3.19
C GLY A 515 -9.10 8.45 4.63
N THR A 516 -8.14 8.86 5.46
CA THR A 516 -8.35 9.15 6.89
C THR A 516 -8.19 10.64 7.14
N HIS A 517 -9.23 11.29 7.64
CA HIS A 517 -9.23 12.71 7.96
C HIS A 517 -9.20 12.91 9.47
N ARG A 518 -8.31 13.76 9.92
CA ARG A 518 -8.19 14.17 11.32
C ARG A 518 -8.24 15.68 11.42
N ILE A 519 -9.14 16.19 12.22
CA ILE A 519 -9.19 17.59 12.57
C ILE A 519 -8.60 17.75 13.96
N LYS A 520 -7.56 18.55 14.06
CA LYS A 520 -6.83 18.79 15.30
C LYS A 520 -6.90 20.26 15.68
N THR A 521 -6.67 20.52 16.96
CA THR A 521 -6.53 21.88 17.52
C THR A 521 -5.32 21.94 18.42
N ASN A 522 -4.77 23.13 18.59
CA ASN A 522 -3.78 23.42 19.63
C ASN A 522 -4.43 23.41 21.04
N ASP A 523 -3.60 23.41 22.09
CA ASP A 523 -4.09 23.37 23.49
C ASP A 523 -5.04 24.52 23.85
N ALA A 524 -4.88 25.67 23.20
CA ALA A 524 -5.68 26.88 23.44
C ALA A 524 -6.98 26.92 22.61
N ASP A 525 -7.23 25.94 21.75
CA ASP A 525 -8.37 25.86 20.82
C ASP A 525 -8.48 27.08 19.87
N THR A 526 -7.34 27.69 19.54
CA THR A 526 -7.27 28.91 18.73
C THR A 526 -6.94 28.65 17.25
N LEU A 527 -6.48 27.46 16.91
CA LEU A 527 -6.11 27.06 15.57
C LEU A 527 -6.63 25.64 15.28
N HIS A 528 -7.49 25.50 14.28
CA HIS A 528 -7.92 24.21 13.76
C HIS A 528 -7.17 23.89 12.47
N TRP A 529 -6.86 22.59 12.24
CA TRP A 529 -6.31 22.16 10.96
C TRP A 529 -6.78 20.76 10.58
N LEU A 530 -6.90 20.56 9.27
CA LEU A 530 -7.27 19.30 8.64
C LEU A 530 -6.01 18.56 8.17
N GLU A 531 -5.84 17.34 8.64
CA GLU A 531 -4.80 16.40 8.17
C GLU A 531 -5.42 15.21 7.48
N HIS A 532 -4.81 14.81 6.36
CA HIS A 532 -5.00 13.52 5.72
C HIS A 532 -3.67 12.74 5.77
N GLY A 533 -3.61 11.68 6.58
CA GLY A 533 -2.33 11.08 6.95
C GLY A 533 -1.46 12.08 7.73
N SER A 534 -0.26 12.35 7.21
CA SER A 534 0.66 13.36 7.73
C SER A 534 0.64 14.69 6.95
N THR A 535 -0.24 14.83 5.97
CA THR A 535 -0.30 16.00 5.10
C THR A 535 -1.39 16.95 5.55
N LEU A 536 -1.01 18.23 5.62
CA LEU A 536 -1.91 19.34 5.95
C LEU A 536 -2.75 19.71 4.72
N HIS A 537 -4.08 19.81 4.90
CA HIS A 537 -5.04 20.21 3.86
C HIS A 537 -5.81 21.49 4.19
N GLY A 538 -5.35 22.27 5.12
CA GLY A 538 -5.88 23.56 5.47
C GLY A 538 -5.85 23.81 6.97
N LYS A 539 -5.72 25.08 7.33
CA LYS A 539 -5.74 25.61 8.70
C LYS A 539 -6.73 26.75 8.80
N GLN A 540 -7.26 27.00 10.01
CA GLN A 540 -8.07 28.16 10.30
C GLN A 540 -7.83 28.65 11.71
N TYR A 541 -7.62 29.97 11.88
CA TYR A 541 -7.71 30.59 13.20
C TYR A 541 -9.17 30.64 13.65
N MET A 542 -9.41 30.31 14.91
CA MET A 542 -10.76 30.34 15.50
C MET A 542 -11.10 31.69 16.12
N ASP A 543 -10.12 32.57 16.29
CA ASP A 543 -10.32 33.95 16.72
C ASP A 543 -11.14 34.72 15.70
N ALA A 544 -12.16 35.47 16.17
CA ALA A 544 -13.07 36.23 15.32
C ALA A 544 -12.38 37.28 14.43
N ALA A 545 -11.26 37.84 14.87
CA ALA A 545 -10.52 38.86 14.11
C ALA A 545 -9.69 38.24 12.96
N LYS A 546 -9.29 36.98 13.08
CA LYS A 546 -8.39 36.33 12.13
C LYS A 546 -9.00 35.13 11.41
N ARG A 547 -10.22 34.69 11.78
CA ARG A 547 -10.82 33.45 11.24
C ARG A 547 -11.00 33.44 9.72
N CYS A 548 -11.15 34.61 9.10
CA CYS A 548 -11.32 34.75 7.65
C CYS A 548 -10.01 35.04 6.90
N GLU A 549 -8.86 35.05 7.60
CA GLU A 549 -7.58 35.11 6.92
C GLU A 549 -7.21 33.73 6.35
N PRO A 550 -6.98 33.60 5.04
CA PRO A 550 -6.44 32.43 4.47
C PRO A 550 -4.98 32.24 4.93
N VAL A 551 -4.70 31.16 5.58
CA VAL A 551 -3.39 30.85 6.20
C VAL A 551 -2.73 29.66 5.52
N SER A 552 -1.54 29.26 6.02
CA SER A 552 -0.73 28.20 5.43
C SER A 552 -0.24 28.61 4.04
N TYR A 553 -0.21 27.69 3.08
CA TYR A 553 0.17 27.94 1.69
C TYR A 553 -0.89 28.72 0.87
N TYR A 554 -2.02 29.10 1.51
CA TYR A 554 -3.05 29.95 0.90
C TYR A 554 -2.94 31.44 1.29
N HIS A 555 -1.93 31.86 2.03
CA HIS A 555 -1.85 33.22 2.54
C HIS A 555 -1.84 34.26 1.41
N ARG A 556 -2.39 35.48 1.71
CA ARG A 556 -2.65 36.51 0.69
C ARG A 556 -1.40 37.04 0.00
N GLU A 557 -0.25 37.01 0.67
CA GLU A 557 1.03 37.45 0.12
C GLU A 557 1.75 36.35 -0.65
N GLY A 558 1.17 35.13 -0.71
CA GLY A 558 1.73 34.00 -1.40
C GLY A 558 1.33 33.90 -2.87
N PRO A 559 1.75 32.82 -3.53
CA PRO A 559 1.48 32.63 -4.95
C PRO A 559 0.00 32.68 -5.31
N LEU A 560 -0.87 31.99 -4.54
CA LEU A 560 -2.31 32.00 -4.81
C LEU A 560 -2.92 33.39 -4.61
N GLY A 561 -2.53 34.12 -3.56
CA GLY A 561 -2.97 35.49 -3.32
C GLY A 561 -2.58 36.43 -4.46
N SER A 562 -1.35 36.30 -4.96
CA SER A 562 -0.87 37.04 -6.16
C SER A 562 -1.73 36.73 -7.39
N VAL A 563 -2.04 35.43 -7.67
CA VAL A 563 -2.93 35.06 -8.79
C VAL A 563 -4.29 35.71 -8.66
N PHE A 564 -4.96 35.67 -7.49
CA PHE A 564 -6.26 36.29 -7.30
C PHE A 564 -6.21 37.82 -7.48
N GLN A 565 -5.16 38.45 -6.99
CA GLN A 565 -4.96 39.91 -7.16
C GLN A 565 -4.88 40.29 -8.64
N HIS A 566 -4.05 39.56 -9.40
CA HIS A 566 -3.81 39.87 -10.81
C HIS A 566 -5.00 39.54 -11.70
N VAL A 567 -5.66 38.39 -11.48
CA VAL A 567 -6.85 37.98 -12.25
C VAL A 567 -7.98 38.97 -12.04
N ARG A 568 -8.21 39.49 -10.81
CA ARG A 568 -9.21 40.53 -10.51
C ARG A 568 -8.87 41.85 -11.16
N ALA A 569 -7.65 42.32 -11.01
CA ALA A 569 -7.23 43.58 -11.63
C ALA A 569 -7.44 43.54 -13.16
N LYS A 570 -7.16 42.42 -13.81
CA LYS A 570 -7.41 42.20 -15.23
C LYS A 570 -8.92 42.20 -15.54
N HIS A 571 -9.71 41.49 -14.76
CA HIS A 571 -11.16 41.37 -14.94
C HIS A 571 -11.85 42.75 -14.78
N GLU A 572 -11.46 43.48 -13.76
CA GLU A 572 -11.94 44.89 -13.51
C GLU A 572 -11.55 45.80 -14.67
N ALA A 573 -10.31 45.71 -15.18
CA ALA A 573 -9.86 46.52 -16.30
C ALA A 573 -10.59 46.19 -17.63
N ALA A 574 -11.05 44.96 -17.81
CA ALA A 574 -11.81 44.55 -18.99
C ALA A 574 -13.24 45.12 -19.01
N GLY A 575 -13.79 45.55 -17.86
CA GLY A 575 -15.10 46.23 -17.76
C GLY A 575 -16.29 45.43 -18.30
N SER A 576 -16.22 44.12 -18.31
CA SER A 576 -17.21 43.25 -18.96
C SER A 576 -18.60 43.25 -18.30
N GLY A 577 -18.69 43.73 -17.05
CA GLY A 577 -19.91 43.67 -16.23
C GLY A 577 -20.35 42.24 -15.85
N ALA A 578 -19.70 41.20 -16.37
CA ALA A 578 -19.95 39.84 -15.99
C ALA A 578 -19.27 39.49 -14.65
N PRO A 579 -19.82 38.60 -13.83
CA PRO A 579 -19.17 38.17 -12.60
C PRO A 579 -17.87 37.39 -12.90
N LEU A 580 -16.83 37.67 -12.10
CA LEU A 580 -15.61 36.81 -12.12
C LEU A 580 -15.99 35.39 -11.74
N SER A 581 -15.63 34.43 -12.58
CA SER A 581 -15.97 33.03 -12.41
C SER A 581 -14.74 32.19 -12.07
N VAL A 582 -14.79 31.48 -10.93
CA VAL A 582 -13.67 30.71 -10.38
C VAL A 582 -14.08 29.26 -10.18
N ALA A 583 -13.27 28.35 -10.72
CA ALA A 583 -13.32 26.93 -10.40
C ALA A 583 -12.16 26.57 -9.48
N VAL A 584 -12.44 25.80 -8.42
CA VAL A 584 -11.43 25.28 -7.50
C VAL A 584 -11.53 23.75 -7.48
N VAL A 585 -10.48 23.06 -7.85
CA VAL A 585 -10.36 21.60 -7.79
C VAL A 585 -9.68 21.22 -6.49
N GLY A 586 -10.45 20.58 -5.60
CA GLY A 586 -10.12 20.34 -4.20
C GLY A 586 -10.77 21.38 -3.28
N LEU A 587 -11.35 20.90 -2.18
CA LEU A 587 -12.01 21.74 -1.19
C LEU A 587 -11.17 21.91 0.10
N GLY A 588 -10.60 20.82 0.59
CA GLY A 588 -9.89 20.80 1.87
C GLY A 588 -10.72 21.37 3.02
N ALA A 589 -10.17 22.28 3.81
CA ALA A 589 -10.88 23.00 4.87
C ALA A 589 -11.80 24.13 4.34
N GLY A 590 -11.84 24.35 3.03
CA GLY A 590 -12.58 25.46 2.42
C GLY A 590 -11.82 26.78 2.40
N THR A 591 -10.52 26.80 2.68
CA THR A 591 -9.70 28.01 2.88
C THR A 591 -9.75 28.96 1.69
N THR A 592 -9.76 28.43 0.45
CA THR A 592 -9.85 29.24 -0.78
C THR A 592 -11.13 30.05 -0.87
N ALA A 593 -12.22 29.64 -0.21
CA ALA A 593 -13.47 30.40 -0.19
C ALA A 593 -13.32 31.79 0.47
N ALA A 594 -12.33 31.96 1.36
CA ALA A 594 -12.03 33.28 1.97
C ALA A 594 -11.50 34.31 0.95
N TYR A 595 -11.17 33.92 -0.25
CA TYR A 595 -10.85 34.82 -1.35
C TYR A 595 -12.08 35.34 -2.07
N SER A 596 -13.26 34.71 -1.98
CA SER A 596 -14.43 35.09 -2.75
C SER A 596 -14.97 36.44 -2.34
N ARG A 597 -15.51 37.19 -3.32
CA ARG A 597 -16.13 38.52 -3.11
C ARG A 597 -17.58 38.51 -3.59
N ALA A 598 -18.40 39.39 -3.00
CA ALA A 598 -19.78 39.55 -3.43
C ALA A 598 -19.89 39.79 -4.94
N GLY A 599 -20.78 39.08 -5.62
CA GLY A 599 -20.99 39.21 -7.06
C GLY A 599 -20.11 38.29 -7.91
N GLU A 600 -19.17 37.51 -7.35
CA GLU A 600 -18.40 36.51 -8.07
C GLU A 600 -19.17 35.17 -8.15
N ALA A 601 -18.78 34.28 -9.08
CA ALA A 601 -19.33 32.91 -9.22
C ALA A 601 -18.25 31.88 -8.87
N TRP A 602 -18.49 31.04 -7.88
CA TRP A 602 -17.52 30.08 -7.40
C TRP A 602 -18.06 28.65 -7.45
N THR A 603 -17.25 27.71 -7.96
CA THR A 603 -17.55 26.28 -7.99
C THR A 603 -16.37 25.48 -7.49
N PHE A 604 -16.58 24.68 -6.43
CA PHE A 604 -15.63 23.69 -5.96
C PHE A 604 -15.96 22.32 -6.55
N TYR A 605 -14.93 21.61 -6.94
CA TYR A 605 -14.98 20.21 -7.39
C TYR A 605 -14.27 19.35 -6.35
N GLU A 606 -15.01 18.50 -5.64
CA GLU A 606 -14.48 17.66 -4.57
C GLU A 606 -14.87 16.20 -4.79
N ILE A 607 -13.90 15.28 -4.67
CA ILE A 607 -14.13 13.85 -4.88
C ILE A 607 -14.67 13.18 -3.62
N ASP A 608 -14.32 13.69 -2.45
CA ASP A 608 -14.64 13.08 -1.16
C ASP A 608 -15.81 13.78 -0.48
N PRO A 609 -16.99 13.13 -0.38
CA PRO A 609 -18.13 13.71 0.32
C PRO A 609 -17.86 14.01 1.80
N MET A 610 -16.94 13.26 2.43
CA MET A 610 -16.54 13.50 3.83
C MET A 610 -15.79 14.83 4.01
N VAL A 611 -14.96 15.21 3.04
CA VAL A 611 -14.28 16.51 3.04
C VAL A 611 -15.32 17.64 2.96
N VAL A 612 -16.37 17.45 2.14
CA VAL A 612 -17.49 18.43 2.06
C VAL A 612 -18.21 18.57 3.40
N ASP A 613 -18.51 17.44 4.05
CA ASP A 613 -19.17 17.46 5.38
C ASP A 613 -18.29 18.13 6.44
N ILE A 614 -16.99 17.90 6.43
CA ILE A 614 -16.00 18.52 7.32
C ILE A 614 -15.96 20.04 7.08
N ALA A 615 -15.81 20.49 5.84
CA ALA A 615 -15.70 21.89 5.49
C ALA A 615 -16.99 22.70 5.76
N ARG A 616 -18.15 22.03 5.65
CA ARG A 616 -19.48 22.63 5.97
C ARG A 616 -19.81 22.65 7.47
N ASN A 617 -19.07 21.91 8.30
CA ASN A 617 -19.35 21.87 9.73
C ASN A 617 -18.75 23.07 10.46
N PRO A 618 -19.57 24.04 10.92
CA PRO A 618 -19.07 25.29 11.52
C PRO A 618 -18.37 25.07 12.88
N LYS A 619 -18.50 23.90 13.50
CA LYS A 619 -17.73 23.52 14.68
C LYS A 619 -16.28 23.14 14.35
N LEU A 620 -16.00 22.83 13.09
CA LEU A 620 -14.69 22.42 12.64
C LEU A 620 -14.02 23.55 11.85
N PHE A 621 -14.72 24.08 10.82
CA PHE A 621 -14.25 25.19 9.98
C PHE A 621 -15.40 26.13 9.61
N THR A 622 -15.11 27.44 9.50
CA THR A 622 -16.10 28.45 9.19
C THR A 622 -15.85 29.20 7.86
N TYR A 623 -14.88 28.76 7.07
CA TYR A 623 -14.57 29.42 5.79
C TYR A 623 -15.76 29.49 4.85
N LEU A 624 -16.53 28.39 4.70
CA LEU A 624 -17.68 28.34 3.82
C LEU A 624 -18.91 29.08 4.38
N SER A 625 -19.08 29.11 5.72
CA SER A 625 -20.27 29.64 6.35
C SER A 625 -20.17 31.13 6.73
N GLU A 626 -18.95 31.62 7.07
CA GLU A 626 -18.77 32.95 7.60
C GLU A 626 -17.81 33.84 6.79
N CYS A 627 -16.84 33.22 6.05
CA CYS A 627 -15.77 33.96 5.38
C CYS A 627 -15.94 34.05 3.87
N ALA A 628 -16.80 33.23 3.27
CA ALA A 628 -17.08 33.30 1.85
C ALA A 628 -17.94 34.52 1.50
N GLY A 629 -17.49 35.32 0.53
CA GLY A 629 -18.24 36.46 0.03
C GLY A 629 -19.46 36.07 -0.82
N VAL A 630 -19.52 34.86 -1.27
CA VAL A 630 -20.64 34.23 -1.99
C VAL A 630 -20.82 32.80 -1.52
N GLN A 631 -22.06 32.28 -1.63
CA GLN A 631 -22.29 30.86 -1.39
C GLN A 631 -21.72 30.05 -2.57
N PRO A 632 -20.61 29.28 -2.40
CA PRO A 632 -20.04 28.56 -3.53
C PRO A 632 -20.86 27.32 -3.87
N GLY A 633 -20.94 26.99 -5.16
CA GLY A 633 -21.38 25.68 -5.62
C GLY A 633 -20.36 24.60 -5.26
N ILE A 634 -20.81 23.42 -4.84
CA ILE A 634 -19.92 22.26 -4.62
C ILE A 634 -20.44 21.11 -5.48
N THR A 635 -19.58 20.62 -6.39
CA THR A 635 -19.85 19.51 -7.29
C THR A 635 -19.05 18.28 -6.85
N LEU A 636 -19.77 17.24 -6.43
CA LEU A 636 -19.13 15.98 -6.00
C LEU A 636 -18.69 15.14 -7.20
N GLY A 637 -17.53 14.52 -7.09
CA GLY A 637 -16.96 13.56 -8.04
C GLY A 637 -15.57 13.95 -8.53
N ASP A 638 -15.02 13.13 -9.41
CA ASP A 638 -13.72 13.42 -10.02
C ASP A 638 -13.77 14.74 -10.78
N ALA A 639 -12.87 15.65 -10.44
CA ALA A 639 -12.88 17.03 -10.94
C ALA A 639 -12.72 17.09 -12.47
N ARG A 640 -11.88 16.23 -13.06
CA ARG A 640 -11.67 16.22 -14.51
C ARG A 640 -12.91 15.75 -15.26
N LEU A 641 -13.61 14.75 -14.73
CA LEU A 641 -14.88 14.27 -15.31
C LEU A 641 -15.98 15.33 -15.18
N ARG A 642 -16.09 15.99 -14.02
CA ARG A 642 -17.09 17.03 -13.76
C ARG A 642 -16.83 18.32 -14.54
N LEU A 643 -15.56 18.72 -14.68
CA LEU A 643 -15.21 19.88 -15.52
C LEU A 643 -15.58 19.68 -17.00
N ARG A 644 -15.62 18.45 -17.52
CA ARG A 644 -16.12 18.19 -18.89
C ARG A 644 -17.57 18.66 -19.09
N GLU A 645 -18.38 18.57 -18.05
CA GLU A 645 -19.80 18.96 -18.06
C GLU A 645 -20.00 20.47 -18.02
N ALA A 646 -19.00 21.24 -17.55
CA ALA A 646 -19.02 22.71 -17.54
C ALA A 646 -19.00 23.25 -18.99
N ARG A 647 -19.61 24.40 -19.20
CA ARG A 647 -19.60 25.10 -20.50
C ARG A 647 -18.16 25.52 -20.86
N ASP A 648 -17.84 25.52 -22.13
CA ASP A 648 -16.58 26.06 -22.60
C ASP A 648 -16.52 27.57 -22.33
N GLY A 649 -15.33 28.03 -21.93
CA GLY A 649 -15.16 29.43 -21.56
C GLY A 649 -15.86 29.88 -20.28
N ALA A 650 -16.21 28.96 -19.37
CA ALA A 650 -16.99 29.25 -18.17
C ALA A 650 -16.20 29.95 -17.05
N TYR A 651 -14.87 29.80 -16.99
CA TYR A 651 -14.07 30.23 -15.87
C TYR A 651 -12.96 31.22 -16.24
N ASP A 652 -12.82 32.28 -15.48
CA ASP A 652 -11.70 33.22 -15.56
C ASP A 652 -10.46 32.68 -14.86
N LEU A 653 -10.65 31.85 -13.83
CA LEU A 653 -9.59 31.20 -13.05
C LEU A 653 -9.97 29.75 -12.73
N ILE A 654 -9.05 28.83 -13.00
CA ILE A 654 -9.14 27.45 -12.52
C ILE A 654 -7.98 27.23 -11.58
N VAL A 655 -8.26 26.92 -10.31
CA VAL A 655 -7.26 26.56 -9.28
C VAL A 655 -7.26 25.06 -9.12
N LEU A 656 -6.09 24.43 -9.27
CA LEU A 656 -5.88 23.01 -9.10
C LEU A 656 -5.09 22.75 -7.82
N ASP A 657 -5.78 22.30 -6.79
CA ASP A 657 -5.24 22.00 -5.45
C ASP A 657 -5.83 20.70 -4.90
N ALA A 658 -5.82 19.65 -5.72
CA ALA A 658 -6.33 18.34 -5.38
C ALA A 658 -5.18 17.40 -5.03
N PHE A 659 -5.09 17.05 -3.75
CA PHE A 659 -4.11 16.11 -3.22
C PHE A 659 -4.79 15.00 -2.43
N SER A 660 -4.30 13.77 -2.57
CA SER A 660 -4.62 12.66 -1.67
C SER A 660 -3.40 12.36 -0.81
N SER A 661 -3.39 12.82 0.44
CA SER A 661 -2.16 12.98 1.20
C SER A 661 -1.18 13.89 0.40
N ASP A 662 0.10 13.49 0.23
CA ASP A 662 1.09 14.23 -0.59
C ASP A 662 1.08 13.79 -2.08
N ALA A 663 0.15 12.90 -2.49
CA ALA A 663 0.06 12.40 -3.87
C ALA A 663 -0.86 13.26 -4.72
N VAL A 664 -0.33 13.79 -5.84
CA VAL A 664 -1.14 14.42 -6.88
C VAL A 664 -1.74 13.35 -7.77
N PRO A 665 -3.05 13.40 -8.06
CA PRO A 665 -3.65 12.54 -9.06
C PRO A 665 -3.06 12.83 -10.44
N ALA A 666 -2.22 11.91 -10.95
CA ALA A 666 -1.48 12.11 -12.21
C ALA A 666 -2.39 12.49 -13.39
N HIS A 667 -3.63 12.00 -13.43
CA HIS A 667 -4.61 12.30 -14.48
C HIS A 667 -5.06 13.77 -14.52
N LEU A 668 -4.86 14.54 -13.45
CA LEU A 668 -5.12 15.99 -13.42
C LEU A 668 -3.95 16.79 -13.99
N MET A 669 -2.79 16.15 -14.19
CA MET A 669 -1.56 16.77 -14.68
C MET A 669 -1.08 16.11 -15.99
N THR A 670 -2.01 15.85 -16.91
CA THR A 670 -1.68 15.34 -18.24
C THR A 670 -1.90 16.43 -19.30
N ARG A 671 -1.31 16.23 -20.47
CA ARG A 671 -1.55 17.08 -21.63
C ARG A 671 -3.03 17.22 -21.97
N GLU A 672 -3.76 16.11 -21.92
CA GLU A 672 -5.20 16.05 -22.22
C GLU A 672 -6.02 16.77 -21.14
N ALA A 673 -5.58 16.71 -19.87
CA ALA A 673 -6.20 17.45 -18.80
C ALA A 673 -6.01 18.96 -18.97
N LEU A 674 -4.79 19.41 -19.30
CA LEU A 674 -4.52 20.83 -19.59
C LEU A 674 -5.37 21.31 -20.77
N ALA A 675 -5.47 20.53 -21.86
CA ALA A 675 -6.32 20.88 -23.01
C ALA A 675 -7.81 21.05 -22.60
N LEU A 676 -8.31 20.19 -21.71
CA LEU A 676 -9.64 20.35 -21.12
C LEU A 676 -9.75 21.66 -20.32
N TYR A 677 -8.81 21.93 -19.39
CA TYR A 677 -8.85 23.16 -18.59
C TYR A 677 -8.82 24.42 -19.46
N LEU A 678 -7.97 24.43 -20.46
CA LEU A 678 -7.93 25.51 -21.44
C LEU A 678 -9.26 25.67 -22.17
N SER A 679 -9.98 24.59 -22.53
CA SER A 679 -11.30 24.72 -23.15
C SER A 679 -12.34 25.34 -22.23
N LYS A 680 -12.20 25.14 -20.89
CA LYS A 680 -13.12 25.68 -19.87
C LYS A 680 -12.76 27.10 -19.43
N LEU A 681 -11.57 27.59 -19.74
CA LEU A 681 -11.17 28.96 -19.47
C LEU A 681 -11.85 29.96 -20.42
N ALA A 682 -12.34 31.05 -19.87
CA ALA A 682 -12.71 32.26 -20.59
C ALA A 682 -11.52 32.83 -21.39
N PRO A 683 -11.73 33.66 -22.40
CA PRO A 683 -10.64 34.39 -23.06
C PRO A 683 -9.80 35.16 -22.04
N GLY A 684 -8.48 34.93 -22.05
CA GLY A 684 -7.59 35.55 -21.07
C GLY A 684 -7.59 34.94 -19.68
N GLY A 685 -8.28 33.81 -19.44
CA GLY A 685 -8.28 33.12 -18.15
C GLY A 685 -6.95 32.42 -17.84
N VAL A 686 -6.76 32.07 -16.56
CA VAL A 686 -5.53 31.45 -16.03
C VAL A 686 -5.86 30.14 -15.33
N VAL A 687 -4.99 29.15 -15.47
CA VAL A 687 -4.97 27.93 -14.63
C VAL A 687 -3.82 28.05 -13.64
N ALA A 688 -4.09 27.84 -12.35
CA ALA A 688 -3.08 27.84 -11.30
C ALA A 688 -2.96 26.41 -10.71
N PHE A 689 -1.79 25.81 -10.88
CA PHE A 689 -1.47 24.48 -10.34
C PHE A 689 -0.70 24.62 -9.03
N HIS A 690 -1.21 24.08 -7.95
CA HIS A 690 -0.42 23.80 -6.75
C HIS A 690 0.44 22.56 -7.01
N VAL A 691 1.77 22.72 -7.00
CA VAL A 691 2.72 21.66 -7.34
C VAL A 691 3.69 21.31 -6.22
N SER A 692 3.46 21.86 -5.01
CA SER A 692 4.25 21.53 -3.83
C SER A 692 4.20 20.03 -3.56
N ASN A 693 5.35 19.37 -3.55
CA ASN A 693 5.43 17.95 -3.23
C ASN A 693 6.78 17.63 -2.59
N ARG A 694 6.77 16.77 -1.55
CA ARG A 694 7.99 16.40 -0.81
C ARG A 694 8.90 15.47 -1.60
N SER A 695 8.32 14.64 -2.46
CA SER A 695 9.01 13.52 -3.13
C SER A 695 9.15 13.68 -4.63
N LEU A 696 8.28 14.46 -5.27
CA LEU A 696 8.22 14.60 -6.72
C LEU A 696 8.45 16.06 -7.14
N GLN A 697 9.06 16.26 -8.30
CA GLN A 697 9.27 17.55 -8.96
C GLN A 697 8.12 17.81 -9.95
N LEU A 698 6.92 18.07 -9.42
CA LEU A 698 5.70 18.24 -10.23
C LEU A 698 5.70 19.52 -11.06
N GLU A 699 6.49 20.51 -10.67
CA GLU A 699 6.75 21.71 -11.46
C GLU A 699 7.29 21.37 -12.86
N ARG A 700 8.12 20.32 -12.99
CA ARG A 700 8.64 19.83 -14.28
C ARG A 700 7.53 19.29 -15.17
N VAL A 701 6.53 18.65 -14.58
CA VAL A 701 5.36 18.12 -15.31
C VAL A 701 4.46 19.27 -15.76
N ALA A 702 4.10 20.18 -14.85
CA ALA A 702 3.22 21.32 -15.18
C ALA A 702 3.83 22.22 -16.27
N GLY A 703 5.12 22.55 -16.15
CA GLY A 703 5.85 23.28 -17.20
C GLY A 703 5.98 22.50 -18.50
N GLY A 704 6.21 21.17 -18.41
CA GLY A 704 6.37 20.30 -19.59
C GLY A 704 5.09 20.16 -20.41
N ILE A 705 3.95 19.93 -19.77
CA ILE A 705 2.66 19.85 -20.47
C ILE A 705 2.27 21.21 -21.07
N ALA A 706 2.59 22.33 -20.41
CA ALA A 706 2.36 23.67 -20.94
C ALA A 706 3.21 23.93 -22.19
N ALA A 707 4.50 23.58 -22.15
CA ALA A 707 5.41 23.71 -23.29
C ALA A 707 4.98 22.82 -24.48
N ASP A 708 4.58 21.57 -24.24
CA ASP A 708 4.12 20.62 -25.27
C ASP A 708 2.81 21.09 -25.96
N VAL A 709 1.92 21.75 -25.21
CA VAL A 709 0.69 22.36 -25.76
C VAL A 709 0.98 23.70 -26.44
N GLY A 710 2.12 24.31 -26.18
CA GLY A 710 2.52 25.61 -26.76
C GLY A 710 1.84 26.80 -26.10
N VAL A 711 1.63 26.74 -24.78
CA VAL A 711 1.02 27.80 -23.97
C VAL A 711 2.03 28.39 -22.98
N ALA A 712 1.77 29.61 -22.51
CA ALA A 712 2.63 30.30 -21.58
C ALA A 712 2.52 29.73 -20.17
N SER A 713 3.65 29.64 -19.46
CA SER A 713 3.68 29.18 -18.06
C SER A 713 4.70 29.93 -17.23
N ARG A 714 4.37 30.16 -15.96
CA ARG A 714 5.21 30.82 -14.97
C ARG A 714 5.18 30.05 -13.65
N ILE A 715 6.29 30.12 -12.89
CA ILE A 715 6.45 29.44 -11.60
C ILE A 715 6.73 30.48 -10.50
N PHE A 716 6.11 30.28 -9.34
CA PHE A 716 6.45 30.96 -8.11
C PHE A 716 6.73 29.90 -7.02
N ASP A 717 7.98 29.85 -6.58
CA ASP A 717 8.43 29.01 -5.46
C ASP A 717 8.55 29.90 -4.21
N ASP A 718 7.58 29.79 -3.30
CA ASP A 718 7.53 30.57 -2.06
C ASP A 718 8.12 29.73 -0.92
N GLY A 719 9.38 30.00 -0.58
CA GLY A 719 10.07 29.32 0.52
C GLY A 719 9.82 29.90 1.92
N ARG A 720 8.91 30.90 2.06
CA ARG A 720 8.65 31.58 3.35
C ARG A 720 7.96 30.65 4.33
N GLN A 721 8.40 30.72 5.59
CA GLN A 721 7.80 29.98 6.71
C GLN A 721 7.65 30.89 7.90
N GLY A 722 6.44 31.02 8.42
CA GLY A 722 6.12 31.83 9.60
C GLY A 722 6.15 31.03 10.90
N GLY A 723 6.67 31.62 11.97
CA GLY A 723 6.77 30.98 13.30
C GLY A 723 5.42 30.76 14.01
N ASP A 724 4.37 31.49 13.62
CA ASP A 724 3.02 31.40 14.19
C ASP A 724 2.12 30.37 13.47
N GLY A 725 2.66 29.65 12.46
CA GLY A 725 1.92 28.68 11.65
C GLY A 725 1.01 29.29 10.58
N GLY A 726 1.05 30.61 10.39
CA GLY A 726 0.26 31.31 9.37
C GLY A 726 0.82 31.23 7.96
N LEU A 727 2.11 30.92 7.80
CA LEU A 727 2.80 30.79 6.52
C LEU A 727 3.45 29.43 6.40
N ASP A 728 3.13 28.72 5.34
CA ASP A 728 3.82 27.47 4.93
C ASP A 728 4.35 27.63 3.50
N PRO A 729 5.54 27.08 3.19
CA PRO A 729 6.12 27.15 1.85
C PRO A 729 5.24 26.49 0.81
N SER A 730 5.21 27.05 -0.42
CA SER A 730 4.48 26.45 -1.53
C SER A 730 5.05 26.80 -2.89
N THR A 731 4.90 25.89 -3.84
CA THR A 731 5.29 26.07 -5.25
C THR A 731 4.04 26.01 -6.12
N TRP A 732 3.85 27.02 -6.95
CA TRP A 732 2.71 27.13 -7.86
C TRP A 732 3.17 27.38 -9.29
N VAL A 733 2.42 26.82 -10.25
CA VAL A 733 2.61 27.07 -11.67
C VAL A 733 1.34 27.68 -12.24
N ALA A 734 1.46 28.88 -12.81
CA ALA A 734 0.39 29.55 -13.54
C ALA A 734 0.55 29.24 -15.04
N VAL A 735 -0.56 28.91 -15.71
CA VAL A 735 -0.61 28.61 -17.15
C VAL A 735 -1.68 29.45 -17.80
N ALA A 736 -1.37 30.09 -18.94
CA ALA A 736 -2.32 30.87 -19.72
C ALA A 736 -2.11 30.60 -21.23
N ARG A 737 -3.11 30.84 -22.07
CA ARG A 737 -2.99 30.56 -23.51
C ARG A 737 -1.85 31.35 -24.14
N ARG A 738 -1.66 32.62 -23.72
CA ARG A 738 -0.63 33.52 -24.22
C ARG A 738 0.00 34.28 -23.07
N GLU A 739 1.20 34.76 -23.26
CA GLU A 739 1.92 35.55 -22.23
C GLU A 739 1.15 36.80 -21.79
N GLU A 740 0.49 37.48 -22.72
CA GLU A 740 -0.35 38.67 -22.46
C GLU A 740 -1.57 38.37 -21.57
N ASP A 741 -2.02 37.10 -21.55
CA ASP A 741 -3.17 36.67 -20.74
C ASP A 741 -2.86 36.65 -19.24
N PHE A 742 -1.60 36.64 -18.85
CA PHE A 742 -1.20 36.83 -17.45
C PHE A 742 -1.45 38.24 -16.93
N GLY A 743 -1.52 39.28 -17.82
CA GLY A 743 -1.69 40.64 -17.40
C GLY A 743 -0.59 41.10 -16.43
N PRO A 744 -0.94 41.74 -15.28
CA PRO A 744 0.06 42.21 -14.32
C PRO A 744 0.94 41.13 -13.72
N LEU A 745 0.49 39.87 -13.65
CA LEU A 745 1.27 38.74 -13.16
C LEU A 745 2.54 38.52 -14.00
N ALA A 746 2.52 38.86 -15.29
CA ALA A 746 3.69 38.76 -16.17
C ALA A 746 4.86 39.66 -15.74
N SER A 747 4.57 40.76 -15.04
CA SER A 747 5.57 41.71 -14.53
C SER A 747 5.91 41.51 -13.05
N ASP A 748 5.26 40.60 -12.36
CA ASP A 748 5.57 40.26 -10.96
C ASP A 748 6.88 39.45 -10.91
N SER A 749 7.92 40.01 -10.28
CA SER A 749 9.26 39.41 -10.19
C SER A 749 9.29 38.09 -9.43
N ASN A 750 8.26 37.75 -8.64
CA ASN A 750 8.16 36.47 -7.96
C ASN A 750 7.75 35.35 -8.92
N TRP A 751 7.05 35.68 -10.02
CA TRP A 751 6.64 34.74 -11.05
C TRP A 751 7.69 34.65 -12.16
N GLN A 752 8.51 33.62 -12.09
CA GLN A 752 9.56 33.38 -13.06
C GLN A 752 9.00 32.62 -14.27
N GLN A 753 9.53 32.91 -15.45
CA GLN A 753 9.24 32.12 -16.66
C GLN A 753 9.93 30.76 -16.57
N PHE A 754 9.27 29.72 -17.03
CA PHE A 754 9.92 28.41 -17.13
C PHE A 754 11.05 28.45 -18.16
N ASP A 755 12.24 28.02 -17.74
CA ASP A 755 13.35 27.77 -18.63
C ASP A 755 13.49 26.24 -18.83
N PRO A 756 13.17 25.71 -20.04
CA PRO A 756 13.28 24.29 -20.33
C PRO A 756 14.70 23.73 -20.14
N ALA A 757 15.74 24.58 -20.30
CA ALA A 757 17.12 24.16 -20.09
C ALA A 757 17.45 23.89 -18.61
N VAL A 758 16.74 24.56 -17.69
CA VAL A 758 16.92 24.42 -16.22
C VAL A 758 16.07 23.28 -15.66
N TYR A 759 14.82 23.16 -16.11
CA TYR A 759 13.81 22.30 -15.44
C TYR A 759 13.73 20.87 -15.99
N GLN A 760 14.44 20.48 -17.07
CA GLN A 760 14.33 19.13 -17.64
C GLN A 760 12.85 18.67 -17.71
N LEU A 761 12.05 19.36 -18.49
CA LEU A 761 10.59 19.21 -18.52
C LEU A 761 10.14 17.79 -18.88
N GLU A 762 9.06 17.34 -18.26
CA GLU A 762 8.43 16.03 -18.47
C GLU A 762 7.00 16.20 -18.98
N VAL A 763 6.60 15.38 -19.95
CA VAL A 763 5.25 15.42 -20.53
C VAL A 763 4.49 14.16 -20.16
N TRP A 764 3.52 14.32 -19.25
CA TRP A 764 2.59 13.25 -18.94
C TRP A 764 1.37 13.30 -19.87
N ARG A 765 0.88 12.11 -20.23
CA ARG A 765 -0.31 11.90 -21.06
C ARG A 765 -1.24 10.91 -20.36
N ASP A 766 -2.48 10.82 -20.81
CA ASP A 766 -3.46 9.89 -20.23
C ASP A 766 -3.02 8.42 -20.30
N ASP A 767 -2.23 8.09 -21.32
CA ASP A 767 -1.71 6.74 -21.54
C ASP A 767 -0.22 6.59 -21.19
N PHE A 768 0.43 7.65 -20.69
CA PHE A 768 1.85 7.62 -20.35
C PHE A 768 2.21 8.59 -19.21
N SER A 769 2.82 8.08 -18.14
CA SER A 769 3.44 8.88 -17.09
C SER A 769 4.64 8.14 -16.51
N ASP A 770 5.80 8.81 -16.46
CA ASP A 770 7.01 8.29 -15.80
C ASP A 770 7.20 9.00 -14.45
N ILE A 771 6.90 8.27 -13.37
CA ILE A 771 7.01 8.84 -12.01
C ILE A 771 8.46 8.86 -11.54
N LEU A 772 9.30 7.92 -11.99
CA LEU A 772 10.69 7.83 -11.57
C LEU A 772 11.54 8.97 -12.13
N SER A 773 11.19 9.50 -13.32
CA SER A 773 11.90 10.63 -13.93
C SER A 773 11.78 11.94 -13.16
N VAL A 774 10.68 12.10 -12.41
CA VAL A 774 10.40 13.31 -11.60
C VAL A 774 10.62 13.09 -10.11
N PHE A 775 11.16 11.96 -9.70
CA PHE A 775 11.42 11.66 -8.29
C PHE A 775 12.62 12.46 -7.77
N ARG A 776 12.50 13.05 -6.56
CA ARG A 776 13.59 13.77 -5.88
C ARG A 776 14.52 12.78 -5.19
N TRP A 777 15.62 12.43 -5.83
CA TRP A 777 16.62 11.46 -5.34
C TRP A 777 17.56 12.00 -4.25
N ARG A 778 17.32 13.23 -3.73
CA ARG A 778 18.19 13.89 -2.74
C ARG A 778 17.63 13.84 -1.34
#